data_e5c93bd40732ab073aae639aca3cdfba
#
_entry.id   e5c93bd40732ab073aae639aca3cdfba
#
_cell.length_a   1.000
_cell.length_b   1.000
_cell.length_c   1.000
_cell.angle_alpha   90.00
_cell.angle_beta   90.00
_cell.angle_gamma   90.00
#
_symmetry.space_group_name_H-M   'P 1'
#
loop_
_entity.id
_entity.type
_entity.pdbx_description
1 polymer ?
#
loop_
_entity_poly.entity_id
_entity_poly.type
_entity_poly.pdbx_seq_one_letter_code
_entity_poly.pdbx_strand_id
1 'polypeptide(L)'
;MSEITESEERLARPLIRLAKLVGVGTSYLGMSHDYHEIDDDVLIEVLAALGIDASSESAQLIAIRRILNERYARLVAPTVLHIAGSEDRVLVNTGILDVPSASITLENGEPYQGTIEVGPGDGSQAYDLDGTFISNAAVVIPADLPIGYHTLHVKVADRVQDATLISAPDRVDLLDPMKGGSLWGWMAQLYSIRSSNSWGVGDYEDLKTMLVDAKQKTGADFVLINPVHAAEPVSPLTPSPYLPVSRRLINFTYIRPEAIAEYATLSEGDKNAVDGLHADTEPLNGDSQLIDRDAMWRSKMHALWIIFKVGRTAERQSVFDQFKADCGSDLEAYATWCLCYDKWGAPNGEEGNWERKFNRNSPEIANLRKQYPDTLDFYRWLEWIAAEQLSSAQQAAKDAGMHIGIMSDMAVGVHPSGADVWWNPERFAKGATVGAPPDMFNQQGQNWSQPPLSPINLETTGYEAYRNMVHGMFARAGAVRIDHILGLFRLWWIPENRSAMDGAYVYYDSDIMLGVLAIEASRAGGVVVGEDLGVVPDHVADSLSSHGILGCAVEWFEQCDGVFRAPSQWRPYALASVNTHDLPPAAGYLEYEHVKIRERLGLLTGPAEEFEASAKAEQDAMLAMLVEQGYLDADFAEHREDHEADIVDALYRALKGSPCKLLAASITDAVGEKRAQNQPGTNNEYPNWRIPLADAKGNVVPLETLFDTPGAQRFAQIFNS
;
A
#
# COMPACT_ATOMS: atom_id res chain seq x y z
N MET A 1 -14.13 21.41 22.48
CA MET A 1 -12.95 22.23 22.12
C MET A 1 -13.42 23.28 21.14
N SER A 2 -13.04 24.57 21.29
CA SER A 2 -13.41 25.60 20.32
C SER A 2 -12.73 25.26 18.99
N GLU A 3 -13.52 24.96 17.96
CA GLU A 3 -13.03 24.96 16.59
C GLU A 3 -12.38 26.32 16.33
N ILE A 4 -11.06 26.36 16.15
CA ILE A 4 -10.37 27.52 15.62
C ILE A 4 -10.75 27.55 14.14
N THR A 5 -11.78 28.31 13.81
CA THR A 5 -12.24 28.50 12.43
C THR A 5 -11.35 29.55 11.76
N GLU A 6 -10.97 29.30 10.50
CA GLU A 6 -10.35 30.32 9.64
C GLU A 6 -11.20 31.59 9.65
N SER A 7 -10.54 32.75 9.63
CA SER A 7 -11.25 34.04 9.64
C SER A 7 -12.13 34.19 8.38
N GLU A 8 -13.29 34.85 8.52
CA GLU A 8 -14.16 35.14 7.38
C GLU A 8 -13.43 35.91 6.26
N GLU A 9 -12.51 36.79 6.63
CA GLU A 9 -11.68 37.55 5.69
C GLU A 9 -10.77 36.63 4.88
N ARG A 10 -10.12 35.62 5.51
CA ARG A 10 -9.31 34.64 4.82
C ARG A 10 -10.17 33.77 3.88
N LEU A 11 -11.31 33.30 4.35
CA LEU A 11 -12.23 32.49 3.54
C LEU A 11 -12.77 33.22 2.31
N ALA A 12 -12.84 34.56 2.35
CA ALA A 12 -13.28 35.37 1.21
C ALA A 12 -12.23 35.49 0.10
N ARG A 13 -10.96 35.22 0.38
CA ARG A 13 -9.86 35.34 -0.58
C ARG A 13 -10.01 34.35 -1.76
N PRO A 14 -9.82 34.79 -3.02
CA PRO A 14 -9.97 33.90 -4.18
C PRO A 14 -9.06 32.66 -4.13
N LEU A 15 -7.80 32.79 -3.65
CA LEU A 15 -6.87 31.67 -3.50
C LEU A 15 -7.44 30.58 -2.58
N ILE A 16 -7.93 30.97 -1.41
CA ILE A 16 -8.50 30.05 -0.41
C ILE A 16 -9.76 29.37 -0.94
N ARG A 17 -10.63 30.14 -1.61
CA ARG A 17 -11.84 29.61 -2.25
C ARG A 17 -11.50 28.60 -3.36
N LEU A 18 -10.47 28.91 -4.17
CA LEU A 18 -10.00 28.01 -5.23
C LEU A 18 -9.43 26.72 -4.64
N ALA A 19 -8.56 26.82 -3.63
CA ALA A 19 -7.99 25.68 -2.94
C ALA A 19 -9.09 24.72 -2.41
N LYS A 20 -10.04 25.28 -1.64
CA LYS A 20 -11.16 24.49 -1.10
C LYS A 20 -12.08 23.90 -2.19
N LEU A 21 -12.29 24.61 -3.29
CA LEU A 21 -13.10 24.12 -4.41
C LEU A 21 -12.57 22.85 -5.05
N VAL A 22 -11.23 22.66 -5.01
CA VAL A 22 -10.53 21.52 -5.63
C VAL A 22 -9.94 20.55 -4.61
N GLY A 23 -10.38 20.63 -3.34
CA GLY A 23 -9.96 19.70 -2.30
C GLY A 23 -8.54 19.91 -1.78
N VAL A 24 -7.98 21.12 -1.84
CA VAL A 24 -6.72 21.47 -1.21
C VAL A 24 -6.96 22.09 0.15
N GLY A 25 -6.38 21.50 1.20
CA GLY A 25 -6.43 22.01 2.56
C GLY A 25 -5.67 23.32 2.69
N THR A 26 -6.27 24.28 3.38
CA THR A 26 -5.71 25.62 3.60
C THR A 26 -5.06 25.78 4.98
N SER A 27 -5.20 24.73 5.80
CA SER A 27 -4.67 24.63 7.16
C SER A 27 -4.63 23.18 7.61
N TYR A 28 -3.89 22.90 8.68
CA TYR A 28 -3.86 21.59 9.33
C TYR A 28 -3.64 21.72 10.84
N LEU A 29 -3.99 20.66 11.58
CA LEU A 29 -3.64 20.54 12.98
C LEU A 29 -2.28 19.85 13.10
N GLY A 30 -1.33 20.50 13.76
CA GLY A 30 -0.05 19.93 14.10
C GLY A 30 -0.15 18.93 15.27
N MET A 31 0.98 18.34 15.62
CA MET A 31 1.11 17.35 16.69
C MET A 31 0.59 17.81 18.04
N SER A 32 0.86 19.06 18.39
CA SER A 32 0.44 19.68 19.66
C SER A 32 -1.01 20.16 19.63
N HIS A 33 -1.79 19.75 18.62
CA HIS A 33 -3.14 20.24 18.33
C HIS A 33 -3.17 21.77 18.09
N ASP A 34 -2.05 22.33 17.67
CA ASP A 34 -1.92 23.71 17.22
C ASP A 34 -2.35 23.82 15.75
N TYR A 35 -2.94 24.99 15.45
CA TYR A 35 -3.47 25.28 14.12
C TYR A 35 -2.40 25.95 13.28
N HIS A 36 -2.09 25.36 12.13
CA HIS A 36 -1.17 25.90 11.15
C HIS A 36 -1.90 26.29 9.87
N GLU A 37 -1.74 27.53 9.46
CA GLU A 37 -2.18 27.98 8.14
C GLU A 37 -1.13 27.65 7.09
N ILE A 38 -1.57 27.23 5.91
CA ILE A 38 -0.67 26.99 4.77
C ILE A 38 -0.34 28.32 4.09
N ASP A 39 0.91 28.53 3.76
CA ASP A 39 1.39 29.72 3.07
C ASP A 39 0.86 29.81 1.63
N ASP A 40 0.60 31.03 1.17
CA ASP A 40 0.00 31.28 -0.14
C ASP A 40 0.84 30.72 -1.30
N ASP A 41 2.16 30.81 -1.23
CA ASP A 41 3.05 30.29 -2.25
C ASP A 41 3.03 28.77 -2.34
N VAL A 42 2.92 28.07 -1.21
CA VAL A 42 2.72 26.61 -1.16
C VAL A 42 1.38 26.24 -1.80
N LEU A 43 0.30 26.95 -1.46
CA LEU A 43 -1.01 26.72 -2.08
C LEU A 43 -0.99 26.91 -3.59
N ILE A 44 -0.31 27.95 -4.09
CA ILE A 44 -0.16 28.23 -5.52
C ILE A 44 0.59 27.08 -6.21
N GLU A 45 1.67 26.59 -5.62
CA GLU A 45 2.46 25.48 -6.18
C GLU A 45 1.70 24.15 -6.15
N VAL A 46 0.97 23.84 -5.09
CA VAL A 46 0.11 22.63 -5.03
C VAL A 46 -1.02 22.71 -6.06
N LEU A 47 -1.65 23.88 -6.24
CA LEU A 47 -2.65 24.08 -7.29
C LEU A 47 -2.04 23.92 -8.69
N ALA A 48 -0.80 24.41 -8.90
CA ALA A 48 -0.09 24.19 -10.15
C ALA A 48 0.19 22.69 -10.41
N ALA A 49 0.49 21.91 -9.37
CA ALA A 49 0.65 20.46 -9.48
C ALA A 49 -0.68 19.74 -9.88
N LEU A 50 -1.83 20.32 -9.54
CA LEU A 50 -3.15 19.90 -10.03
C LEU A 50 -3.48 20.42 -11.45
N GLY A 51 -2.55 21.16 -12.09
CA GLY A 51 -2.76 21.75 -13.41
C GLY A 51 -3.60 23.03 -13.39
N ILE A 52 -3.68 23.72 -12.25
CA ILE A 52 -4.49 24.91 -12.05
C ILE A 52 -3.59 26.13 -11.87
N ASP A 53 -3.71 27.12 -12.75
CA ASP A 53 -3.02 28.40 -12.61
C ASP A 53 -3.66 29.25 -11.52
N ALA A 54 -2.92 29.50 -10.44
CA ALA A 54 -3.30 30.34 -9.32
C ALA A 54 -2.30 31.49 -9.07
N SER A 55 -1.46 31.81 -10.06
CA SER A 55 -0.34 32.74 -9.94
C SER A 55 -0.70 34.20 -9.62
N SER A 56 -1.97 34.58 -9.80
CA SER A 56 -2.49 35.91 -9.48
C SER A 56 -3.97 35.83 -9.12
N GLU A 57 -4.48 36.86 -8.45
CA GLU A 57 -5.91 36.94 -8.09
C GLU A 57 -6.81 36.82 -9.33
N SER A 58 -6.43 37.44 -10.45
CA SER A 58 -7.14 37.30 -11.72
C SER A 58 -7.15 35.85 -12.24
N ALA A 59 -6.00 35.17 -12.18
CA ALA A 59 -5.91 33.75 -12.57
C ALA A 59 -6.77 32.85 -11.68
N GLN A 60 -6.77 33.11 -10.37
CA GLN A 60 -7.59 32.38 -9.39
C GLN A 60 -9.11 32.52 -9.69
N LEU A 61 -9.57 33.74 -9.96
CA LEU A 61 -10.98 34.00 -10.30
C LEU A 61 -11.37 33.33 -11.63
N ILE A 62 -10.49 33.36 -12.62
CA ILE A 62 -10.67 32.67 -13.91
C ILE A 62 -10.73 31.15 -13.69
N ALA A 63 -9.85 30.59 -12.88
CA ALA A 63 -9.83 29.19 -12.56
C ALA A 63 -11.10 28.72 -11.83
N ILE A 64 -11.56 29.48 -10.84
CA ILE A 64 -12.84 29.22 -10.14
C ILE A 64 -13.99 29.18 -11.15
N ARG A 65 -14.09 30.21 -12.01
CA ARG A 65 -15.18 30.29 -12.99
C ARG A 65 -15.10 29.12 -13.98
N ARG A 66 -13.92 28.77 -14.47
CA ARG A 66 -13.70 27.65 -15.39
C ARG A 66 -14.14 26.34 -14.75
N ILE A 67 -13.70 26.04 -13.52
CA ILE A 67 -14.02 24.79 -12.82
C ILE A 67 -15.51 24.66 -12.56
N LEU A 68 -16.16 25.75 -12.13
CA LEU A 68 -17.61 25.75 -11.94
C LEU A 68 -18.35 25.58 -13.26
N ASN A 69 -17.93 26.27 -14.33
CA ASN A 69 -18.53 26.11 -15.64
C ASN A 69 -18.39 24.67 -16.17
N GLU A 70 -17.21 24.06 -16.02
CA GLU A 70 -16.98 22.66 -16.39
C GLU A 70 -17.86 21.69 -15.59
N ARG A 71 -18.01 21.95 -14.26
CA ARG A 71 -18.88 21.14 -13.37
C ARG A 71 -20.35 21.21 -13.78
N TYR A 72 -20.87 22.39 -14.02
CA TYR A 72 -22.28 22.59 -14.38
C TYR A 72 -22.56 22.33 -15.87
N ALA A 73 -21.56 22.38 -16.73
CA ALA A 73 -21.69 21.97 -18.13
C ALA A 73 -21.85 20.46 -18.30
N ARG A 74 -21.35 19.63 -17.38
CA ARG A 74 -21.56 18.17 -17.40
C ARG A 74 -23.01 17.85 -17.00
N LEU A 75 -23.59 16.77 -17.55
CA LEU A 75 -24.91 16.29 -17.10
C LEU A 75 -24.82 15.61 -15.74
N VAL A 76 -23.74 14.86 -15.50
CA VAL A 76 -23.53 14.07 -14.29
C VAL A 76 -22.04 14.04 -13.95
N ALA A 77 -21.68 13.82 -12.68
CA ALA A 77 -20.29 13.58 -12.29
C ALA A 77 -19.71 12.39 -13.08
N PRO A 78 -18.42 12.41 -13.45
CA PRO A 78 -17.81 11.33 -14.22
C PRO A 78 -17.84 9.97 -13.54
N THR A 79 -17.79 9.99 -12.20
CA THR A 79 -17.90 8.80 -11.33
C THR A 79 -18.92 9.07 -10.25
N VAL A 80 -19.78 8.10 -9.97
CA VAL A 80 -20.79 8.14 -8.92
C VAL A 80 -20.75 6.85 -8.11
N LEU A 81 -20.95 6.98 -6.81
CA LEU A 81 -21.04 5.87 -5.87
C LEU A 81 -22.50 5.54 -5.60
N HIS A 82 -22.78 4.25 -5.50
CA HIS A 82 -24.02 3.68 -5.02
C HIS A 82 -23.71 2.62 -3.97
N ILE A 83 -24.48 2.58 -2.90
CA ILE A 83 -24.36 1.52 -1.88
C ILE A 83 -25.43 0.46 -2.16
N ALA A 84 -25.02 -0.74 -2.49
CA ALA A 84 -25.90 -1.84 -2.81
C ALA A 84 -26.88 -2.11 -1.65
N GLY A 85 -28.16 -2.22 -1.98
CA GLY A 85 -29.22 -2.34 -0.98
C GLY A 85 -29.87 -1.03 -0.54
N SER A 86 -29.32 0.11 -0.95
CA SER A 86 -29.93 1.46 -0.74
C SER A 86 -30.52 2.02 -2.03
N GLU A 87 -31.38 3.04 -1.90
CA GLU A 87 -31.79 3.89 -3.03
C GLU A 87 -30.98 5.19 -2.96
N ASP A 88 -30.06 5.37 -3.90
CA ASP A 88 -29.20 6.55 -3.94
C ASP A 88 -29.65 7.52 -5.02
N ARG A 89 -29.48 8.81 -4.77
CA ARG A 89 -29.89 9.88 -5.65
C ARG A 89 -28.67 10.52 -6.31
N VAL A 90 -28.54 10.34 -7.61
CA VAL A 90 -27.50 10.95 -8.43
C VAL A 90 -28.01 12.24 -9.04
N LEU A 91 -27.36 13.36 -8.72
CA LEU A 91 -27.76 14.67 -9.27
C LEU A 91 -27.36 14.80 -10.74
N VAL A 92 -28.29 15.25 -11.55
CA VAL A 92 -28.16 15.49 -12.98
C VAL A 92 -28.40 16.96 -13.27
N ASN A 93 -27.42 17.63 -13.86
CA ASN A 93 -27.53 19.03 -14.27
C ASN A 93 -28.48 19.17 -15.47
N THR A 94 -29.52 19.98 -15.32
CA THR A 94 -30.58 20.14 -16.34
C THR A 94 -30.89 21.61 -16.54
N GLY A 95 -31.52 21.95 -17.66
CA GLY A 95 -32.30 23.18 -17.77
C GLY A 95 -33.51 23.13 -16.83
N ILE A 96 -34.05 24.28 -16.47
CA ILE A 96 -35.13 24.41 -15.45
C ILE A 96 -36.39 23.57 -15.80
N LEU A 97 -36.65 23.36 -17.10
CA LEU A 97 -37.82 22.62 -17.59
C LEU A 97 -37.49 21.23 -18.17
N ASP A 98 -36.20 20.86 -18.19
CA ASP A 98 -35.78 19.61 -18.77
C ASP A 98 -35.91 18.47 -17.76
N VAL A 99 -36.38 17.33 -18.26
CA VAL A 99 -36.48 16.09 -17.48
C VAL A 99 -35.43 15.09 -17.99
N PRO A 100 -34.53 14.63 -17.15
CA PRO A 100 -33.55 13.61 -17.57
C PRO A 100 -34.23 12.25 -17.78
N SER A 101 -33.59 11.42 -18.57
CA SER A 101 -33.80 9.96 -18.59
C SER A 101 -32.48 9.25 -18.37
N ALA A 102 -32.51 8.08 -17.78
CA ALA A 102 -31.32 7.30 -17.50
C ALA A 102 -31.50 5.83 -17.83
N SER A 103 -30.41 5.16 -18.14
CA SER A 103 -30.31 3.69 -18.24
C SER A 103 -28.96 3.24 -17.69
N ILE A 104 -28.83 1.98 -17.29
CA ILE A 104 -27.60 1.41 -16.76
C ILE A 104 -27.19 0.22 -17.62
N THR A 105 -25.91 0.19 -18.00
CA THR A 105 -25.25 -1.02 -18.53
C THR A 105 -24.42 -1.63 -17.41
N LEU A 106 -24.69 -2.90 -17.12
CA LEU A 106 -23.98 -3.65 -16.08
C LEU A 106 -22.52 -3.92 -16.50
N GLU A 107 -21.68 -4.26 -15.54
CA GLU A 107 -20.26 -4.56 -15.76
C GLU A 107 -20.03 -5.67 -16.80
N ASN A 108 -20.94 -6.65 -16.88
CA ASN A 108 -20.90 -7.71 -17.88
C ASN A 108 -21.36 -7.30 -19.30
N GLY A 109 -21.71 -6.02 -19.50
CA GLY A 109 -22.19 -5.45 -20.74
C GLY A 109 -23.70 -5.62 -21.01
N GLU A 110 -24.45 -6.26 -20.09
CA GLU A 110 -25.90 -6.41 -20.21
C GLU A 110 -26.63 -5.15 -19.70
N PRO A 111 -27.78 -4.78 -20.30
CA PRO A 111 -28.59 -3.69 -19.77
C PRO A 111 -29.30 -4.09 -18.47
N TYR A 112 -29.29 -3.20 -17.48
CA TYR A 112 -30.13 -3.37 -16.30
C TYR A 112 -31.60 -3.32 -16.68
N GLN A 113 -32.40 -4.30 -16.19
CA GLN A 113 -33.79 -4.49 -16.62
C GLN A 113 -34.82 -3.78 -15.71
N GLY A 114 -34.38 -3.22 -14.57
CA GLY A 114 -35.26 -2.52 -13.64
C GLY A 114 -35.62 -1.10 -14.13
N THR A 115 -36.56 -0.48 -13.43
CA THR A 115 -36.98 0.90 -13.69
C THR A 115 -36.05 1.85 -12.97
N ILE A 116 -35.59 2.89 -13.65
CA ILE A 116 -34.82 4.00 -13.09
C ILE A 116 -35.77 5.19 -12.95
N GLU A 117 -36.02 5.60 -11.74
CA GLU A 117 -36.89 6.74 -11.45
C GLU A 117 -36.15 8.07 -11.54
N VAL A 118 -36.89 9.11 -11.91
CA VAL A 118 -36.41 10.50 -11.91
C VAL A 118 -37.22 11.31 -10.92
N GLY A 119 -36.56 12.03 -10.05
CA GLY A 119 -37.17 12.85 -9.03
C GLY A 119 -36.66 14.28 -9.04
N PRO A 120 -37.16 15.12 -8.11
CA PRO A 120 -36.68 16.49 -7.97
C PRO A 120 -35.21 16.49 -7.55
N GLY A 121 -34.49 17.55 -7.87
CA GLY A 121 -33.13 17.77 -7.42
C GLY A 121 -33.00 18.02 -5.91
N ASP A 122 -31.84 18.47 -5.46
CA ASP A 122 -31.56 18.78 -4.04
C ASP A 122 -32.05 20.15 -3.57
N GLY A 123 -32.65 20.93 -4.47
CA GLY A 123 -33.13 22.28 -4.19
C GLY A 123 -32.04 23.36 -4.18
N SER A 124 -30.84 23.06 -4.62
CA SER A 124 -29.77 24.04 -4.77
C SER A 124 -30.15 25.15 -5.76
N GLN A 125 -29.54 26.34 -5.59
CA GLN A 125 -29.79 27.47 -6.50
C GLN A 125 -29.27 27.16 -7.90
N ALA A 126 -30.01 27.57 -8.91
CA ALA A 126 -29.58 27.42 -10.30
C ALA A 126 -28.29 28.20 -10.55
N TYR A 127 -27.38 27.58 -11.27
CA TYR A 127 -26.10 28.16 -11.68
C TYR A 127 -26.25 28.85 -13.05
N ASP A 128 -25.76 30.10 -13.15
CA ASP A 128 -25.73 30.83 -14.42
C ASP A 128 -24.49 30.40 -15.24
N LEU A 129 -24.72 29.53 -16.19
CA LEU A 129 -23.72 29.09 -17.16
C LEU A 129 -23.86 29.95 -18.43
N ASP A 130 -23.15 31.07 -18.46
CA ASP A 130 -23.09 32.01 -19.59
C ASP A 130 -24.48 32.39 -20.15
N GLY A 131 -25.39 32.74 -19.25
CA GLY A 131 -26.78 33.15 -19.57
C GLY A 131 -27.81 32.00 -19.63
N THR A 132 -27.35 30.76 -19.42
CA THR A 132 -28.23 29.59 -19.28
C THR A 132 -28.29 29.16 -17.81
N PHE A 133 -29.46 29.18 -17.21
CA PHE A 133 -29.63 28.72 -15.83
C PHE A 133 -29.69 27.20 -15.76
N ILE A 134 -28.69 26.62 -15.11
CA ILE A 134 -28.58 25.17 -14.86
C ILE A 134 -29.12 24.89 -13.45
N SER A 135 -30.11 24.05 -13.38
CA SER A 135 -30.68 23.46 -12.16
C SER A 135 -30.28 21.99 -12.09
N ASN A 136 -30.84 21.24 -11.16
CA ASN A 136 -30.66 19.79 -11.11
C ASN A 136 -31.96 19.01 -10.94
N ALA A 137 -31.95 17.78 -11.40
CA ALA A 137 -32.89 16.71 -11.10
C ALA A 137 -32.12 15.56 -10.47
N ALA A 138 -32.80 14.56 -9.92
CA ALA A 138 -32.15 13.37 -9.41
C ALA A 138 -32.57 12.14 -10.21
N VAL A 139 -31.59 11.32 -10.58
CA VAL A 139 -31.80 9.94 -11.01
C VAL A 139 -31.67 9.04 -9.80
N VAL A 140 -32.66 8.20 -9.55
CA VAL A 140 -32.68 7.27 -8.41
C VAL A 140 -32.08 5.95 -8.85
N ILE A 141 -30.94 5.58 -8.24
CA ILE A 141 -30.29 4.28 -8.47
C ILE A 141 -31.02 3.23 -7.63
N PRO A 142 -31.50 2.13 -8.24
CA PRO A 142 -32.30 1.12 -7.54
C PRO A 142 -31.48 0.32 -6.52
N ALA A 143 -32.10 -0.01 -5.39
CA ALA A 143 -31.48 -0.78 -4.32
C ALA A 143 -31.04 -2.22 -4.73
N ASP A 144 -31.65 -2.79 -5.76
CA ASP A 144 -31.33 -4.14 -6.28
C ASP A 144 -30.24 -4.14 -7.37
N LEU A 145 -29.57 -2.99 -7.60
CA LEU A 145 -28.44 -2.94 -8.51
C LEU A 145 -27.30 -3.83 -7.95
N PRO A 146 -26.77 -4.78 -8.74
CA PRO A 146 -25.72 -5.68 -8.25
C PRO A 146 -24.42 -4.92 -7.95
N ILE A 147 -23.60 -5.49 -7.06
CA ILE A 147 -22.27 -4.98 -6.75
C ILE A 147 -21.38 -5.08 -7.99
N GLY A 148 -20.69 -3.99 -8.32
CA GLY A 148 -19.75 -3.94 -9.45
C GLY A 148 -19.54 -2.55 -10.03
N TYR A 149 -18.90 -2.53 -11.21
CA TYR A 149 -18.54 -1.32 -11.94
C TYR A 149 -19.41 -1.21 -13.21
N HIS A 150 -20.43 -0.37 -13.15
CA HIS A 150 -21.43 -0.23 -14.19
C HIS A 150 -21.24 1.08 -14.96
N THR A 151 -22.01 1.25 -16.03
CA THR A 151 -22.09 2.52 -16.76
C THR A 151 -23.50 3.10 -16.60
N LEU A 152 -23.58 4.30 -16.05
CA LEU A 152 -24.81 5.08 -16.03
C LEU A 152 -24.87 5.99 -17.25
N HIS A 153 -25.87 5.80 -18.10
CA HIS A 153 -26.15 6.63 -19.25
C HIS A 153 -27.22 7.65 -18.88
N VAL A 154 -26.89 8.93 -18.96
CA VAL A 154 -27.82 10.04 -18.67
C VAL A 154 -28.09 10.80 -19.95
N LYS A 155 -29.38 11.06 -20.21
CA LYS A 155 -29.82 11.87 -21.36
C LYS A 155 -30.73 13.01 -20.89
N VAL A 156 -30.44 14.23 -21.35
CA VAL A 156 -31.24 15.44 -21.16
C VAL A 156 -31.37 16.12 -22.51
N ALA A 157 -32.57 16.20 -23.04
CA ALA A 157 -32.86 16.66 -24.42
C ALA A 157 -31.99 15.89 -25.44
N ASP A 158 -31.14 16.60 -26.19
CA ASP A 158 -30.25 16.00 -27.19
C ASP A 158 -28.85 15.64 -26.65
N ARG A 159 -28.59 15.92 -25.39
CA ARG A 159 -27.30 15.64 -24.74
C ARG A 159 -27.31 14.27 -24.09
N VAL A 160 -26.25 13.52 -24.29
CA VAL A 160 -26.00 12.22 -23.64
C VAL A 160 -24.64 12.26 -22.97
N GLN A 161 -24.52 11.72 -21.77
CA GLN A 161 -23.26 11.55 -21.06
C GLN A 161 -23.28 10.24 -20.28
N ASP A 162 -22.14 9.54 -20.34
CA ASP A 162 -21.89 8.35 -19.56
C ASP A 162 -21.11 8.71 -18.29
N ALA A 163 -21.38 7.98 -17.22
CA ALA A 163 -20.66 8.05 -15.96
C ALA A 163 -20.32 6.63 -15.48
N THR A 164 -19.18 6.47 -14.83
CA THR A 164 -18.88 5.23 -14.11
C THR A 164 -19.74 5.17 -12.85
N LEU A 165 -20.54 4.12 -12.73
CA LEU A 165 -21.39 3.86 -11.57
C LEU A 165 -20.78 2.72 -10.77
N ILE A 166 -20.22 3.05 -9.62
CA ILE A 166 -19.61 2.10 -8.69
C ILE A 166 -20.68 1.68 -7.69
N SER A 167 -21.13 0.43 -7.77
CA SER A 167 -22.09 -0.15 -6.81
C SER A 167 -21.32 -0.98 -5.79
N ALA A 168 -21.11 -0.43 -4.59
CA ALA A 168 -20.30 -1.02 -3.54
C ALA A 168 -21.17 -1.66 -2.45
N PRO A 169 -20.71 -2.72 -1.76
CA PRO A 169 -21.33 -3.15 -0.51
C PRO A 169 -21.13 -2.07 0.56
N ASP A 170 -22.06 -1.98 1.51
CA ASP A 170 -21.98 -1.05 2.64
C ASP A 170 -20.70 -1.25 3.47
N ARG A 171 -20.23 -2.49 3.56
CA ARG A 171 -19.03 -2.84 4.30
C ARG A 171 -18.37 -4.14 3.83
N VAL A 172 -17.11 -4.31 4.16
CA VAL A 172 -16.41 -5.61 4.06
C VAL A 172 -16.84 -6.51 5.22
N ASP A 173 -17.25 -7.72 4.92
CA ASP A 173 -17.62 -8.70 5.94
C ASP A 173 -16.36 -9.27 6.62
N LEU A 174 -16.41 -9.39 7.95
CA LEU A 174 -15.42 -10.18 8.68
C LEU A 174 -15.55 -11.66 8.34
N LEU A 175 -14.42 -12.37 8.28
CA LEU A 175 -14.41 -13.83 8.20
C LEU A 175 -15.14 -14.44 9.41
N ASP A 176 -15.84 -15.57 9.21
CA ASP A 176 -16.64 -16.19 10.27
C ASP A 176 -15.87 -16.42 11.58
N PRO A 177 -14.61 -16.92 11.58
CA PRO A 177 -13.84 -17.05 12.82
C PRO A 177 -13.60 -15.71 13.55
N MET A 178 -13.49 -14.59 12.82
CA MET A 178 -13.27 -13.27 13.39
C MET A 178 -14.54 -12.67 14.03
N LYS A 179 -15.73 -13.15 13.67
CA LYS A 179 -17.00 -12.67 14.26
C LYS A 179 -17.10 -13.02 15.74
N GLY A 180 -16.61 -14.21 16.13
CA GLY A 180 -16.66 -14.72 17.51
C GLY A 180 -15.33 -14.67 18.27
N GLY A 181 -14.21 -14.31 17.62
CA GLY A 181 -12.87 -14.34 18.20
C GLY A 181 -11.87 -13.55 17.40
N SER A 182 -10.62 -13.95 17.49
CA SER A 182 -9.49 -13.41 16.72
C SER A 182 -8.80 -14.52 15.92
N LEU A 183 -8.19 -14.14 14.80
CA LEU A 183 -7.21 -14.96 14.10
C LEU A 183 -5.82 -14.43 14.40
N TRP A 184 -4.81 -15.29 14.42
CA TRP A 184 -3.44 -14.87 14.59
C TRP A 184 -2.53 -15.37 13.47
N GLY A 185 -1.42 -14.67 13.26
CA GLY A 185 -0.44 -15.01 12.24
C GLY A 185 0.92 -14.38 12.49
N TRP A 186 1.82 -14.59 11.53
CA TRP A 186 3.18 -14.08 11.60
C TRP A 186 3.36 -12.82 10.75
N MET A 187 4.29 -11.95 11.19
CA MET A 187 4.84 -10.87 10.37
C MET A 187 6.27 -11.22 9.99
N ALA A 188 6.58 -11.11 8.70
CA ALA A 188 7.90 -11.42 8.17
C ALA A 188 8.27 -10.53 6.98
N GLN A 189 9.56 -10.26 6.83
CA GLN A 189 10.08 -9.68 5.60
C GLN A 189 10.54 -10.83 4.70
N LEU A 190 9.82 -11.11 3.60
CA LEU A 190 10.08 -12.26 2.74
C LEU A 190 11.55 -12.36 2.30
N TYR A 191 12.14 -11.23 1.91
CA TYR A 191 13.53 -11.18 1.47
C TYR A 191 14.54 -11.65 2.55
N SER A 192 14.19 -11.56 3.84
CA SER A 192 15.05 -11.96 4.95
C SER A 192 14.94 -13.45 5.31
N ILE A 193 13.88 -14.13 4.86
CA ILE A 193 13.60 -15.55 5.16
C ILE A 193 14.23 -16.41 4.11
N ARG A 194 15.29 -17.12 4.46
CA ARG A 194 16.08 -17.94 3.54
C ARG A 194 16.05 -19.40 3.94
N SER A 195 15.92 -20.27 2.96
CA SER A 195 16.13 -21.73 3.10
C SER A 195 17.48 -22.14 2.52
N SER A 196 17.84 -23.41 2.66
CA SER A 196 19.00 -23.99 1.98
C SER A 196 18.91 -23.93 0.46
N ASN A 197 17.70 -23.80 -0.09
CA ASN A 197 17.44 -23.73 -1.53
C ASN A 197 17.25 -22.30 -2.05
N SER A 198 17.37 -21.28 -1.20
CA SER A 198 17.26 -19.88 -1.62
C SER A 198 18.50 -19.44 -2.42
N TRP A 199 18.31 -18.47 -3.29
CA TRP A 199 19.37 -17.83 -4.09
C TRP A 199 20.04 -16.64 -3.36
N GLY A 200 20.14 -16.69 -2.03
CA GLY A 200 20.67 -15.58 -1.21
C GLY A 200 19.61 -14.60 -0.68
N VAL A 201 18.39 -14.70 -1.18
CA VAL A 201 17.23 -13.88 -0.80
C VAL A 201 16.01 -14.79 -0.73
N GLY A 202 15.16 -14.65 0.26
CA GLY A 202 13.90 -15.40 0.34
C GLY A 202 13.02 -15.14 -0.88
N ASP A 203 12.28 -16.15 -1.34
CA ASP A 203 11.50 -16.11 -2.58
C ASP A 203 10.09 -16.73 -2.44
N TYR A 204 9.36 -16.87 -3.55
CA TYR A 204 7.98 -17.36 -3.50
C TYR A 204 7.83 -18.82 -3.09
N GLU A 205 8.83 -19.69 -3.33
CA GLU A 205 8.81 -21.06 -2.81
C GLU A 205 9.19 -21.11 -1.32
N ASP A 206 10.05 -20.18 -0.85
CA ASP A 206 10.28 -20.00 0.57
C ASP A 206 9.01 -19.51 1.26
N LEU A 207 8.27 -18.55 0.65
CA LEU A 207 6.97 -18.11 1.15
C LEU A 207 5.96 -19.25 1.22
N LYS A 208 5.87 -20.07 0.19
CA LYS A 208 4.98 -21.22 0.15
C LYS A 208 5.28 -22.23 1.28
N THR A 209 6.54 -22.55 1.47
CA THR A 209 7.02 -23.41 2.57
C THR A 209 6.70 -22.79 3.93
N MET A 210 6.99 -21.50 4.09
CA MET A 210 6.73 -20.74 5.30
C MET A 210 5.24 -20.76 5.68
N LEU A 211 4.34 -20.54 4.73
CA LEU A 211 2.89 -20.56 4.97
C LEU A 211 2.43 -21.94 5.46
N VAL A 212 2.86 -23.00 4.79
CA VAL A 212 2.49 -24.38 5.16
C VAL A 212 3.04 -24.71 6.54
N ASP A 213 4.32 -24.44 6.81
CA ASP A 213 4.96 -24.73 8.09
C ASP A 213 4.36 -23.88 9.23
N ALA A 214 4.11 -22.59 9.00
CA ALA A 214 3.43 -21.71 9.96
C ALA A 214 2.08 -22.28 10.39
N LYS A 215 1.26 -22.77 9.45
CA LYS A 215 0.00 -23.42 9.80
C LYS A 215 0.20 -24.74 10.54
N GLN A 216 1.02 -25.61 10.01
CA GLN A 216 1.15 -26.98 10.52
C GLN A 216 1.86 -27.05 11.87
N LYS A 217 2.90 -26.23 12.07
CA LYS A 217 3.75 -26.24 13.27
C LYS A 217 3.26 -25.30 14.36
N THR A 218 2.57 -24.22 14.00
CA THR A 218 2.20 -23.17 14.97
C THR A 218 0.71 -22.85 15.01
N GLY A 219 -0.09 -23.29 14.03
CA GLY A 219 -1.53 -23.02 13.98
C GLY A 219 -1.90 -21.64 13.40
N ALA A 220 -0.92 -20.85 12.92
CA ALA A 220 -1.16 -19.53 12.37
C ALA A 220 -2.13 -19.53 11.17
N ASP A 221 -2.88 -18.44 11.00
CA ASP A 221 -3.88 -18.29 9.95
C ASP A 221 -3.48 -17.34 8.82
N PHE A 222 -2.39 -16.60 9.00
CA PHE A 222 -1.82 -15.72 7.99
C PHE A 222 -0.32 -15.50 8.18
N VAL A 223 0.31 -14.99 7.13
CA VAL A 223 1.64 -14.37 7.17
C VAL A 223 1.56 -13.01 6.49
N LEU A 224 1.81 -11.93 7.24
CA LEU A 224 1.98 -10.60 6.71
C LEU A 224 3.40 -10.47 6.15
N ILE A 225 3.51 -10.14 4.87
CA ILE A 225 4.79 -9.95 4.17
C ILE A 225 4.96 -8.52 3.69
N ASN A 226 6.22 -8.14 3.44
CA ASN A 226 6.53 -6.86 2.79
C ASN A 226 5.86 -6.74 1.42
N PRO A 227 5.70 -5.52 0.87
CA PRO A 227 5.22 -5.34 -0.49
C PRO A 227 6.01 -6.15 -1.51
N VAL A 228 5.28 -6.88 -2.37
CA VAL A 228 5.85 -7.66 -3.48
C VAL A 228 5.51 -7.04 -4.83
N HIS A 229 5.42 -5.73 -4.88
CA HIS A 229 5.22 -4.94 -6.08
C HIS A 229 6.44 -4.98 -7.00
N ALA A 230 6.25 -4.67 -8.28
CA ALA A 230 7.26 -4.73 -9.32
C ALA A 230 8.51 -3.89 -9.02
N ALA A 231 9.68 -4.48 -9.24
CA ALA A 231 10.99 -3.86 -9.04
C ALA A 231 11.70 -3.58 -10.37
N GLU A 232 12.91 -3.01 -10.28
CA GLU A 232 13.78 -2.80 -11.44
C GLU A 232 14.23 -4.12 -12.06
N PRO A 233 14.42 -4.17 -13.40
CA PRO A 233 14.82 -5.38 -14.10
C PRO A 233 16.33 -5.67 -14.04
N VAL A 234 17.15 -4.65 -13.72
CA VAL A 234 18.62 -4.73 -13.76
C VAL A 234 19.21 -4.04 -12.54
N SER A 235 20.27 -4.63 -11.99
CA SER A 235 21.04 -4.05 -10.88
C SER A 235 21.67 -2.67 -11.23
N PRO A 236 21.77 -1.75 -10.25
CA PRO A 236 21.46 -1.94 -8.83
C PRO A 236 19.95 -1.93 -8.56
N LEU A 237 19.49 -2.87 -7.73
CA LEU A 237 18.10 -2.95 -7.30
C LEU A 237 17.84 -2.03 -6.10
N THR A 238 16.72 -1.31 -6.12
CA THR A 238 16.26 -0.54 -4.96
C THR A 238 15.96 -1.48 -3.79
N PRO A 239 16.59 -1.29 -2.61
CA PRO A 239 16.36 -2.18 -1.48
C PRO A 239 14.96 -2.08 -0.89
N SER A 240 14.37 -0.88 -0.88
CA SER A 240 13.07 -0.62 -0.27
C SER A 240 11.92 -1.25 -1.06
N PRO A 241 11.12 -2.14 -0.46
CA PRO A 241 9.92 -2.67 -1.11
C PRO A 241 8.78 -1.64 -1.17
N TYR A 242 8.92 -0.50 -0.47
CA TYR A 242 7.93 0.58 -0.42
C TYR A 242 8.13 1.65 -1.50
N LEU A 243 9.16 1.49 -2.38
CA LEU A 243 9.38 2.36 -3.53
C LEU A 243 9.39 1.54 -4.84
N PRO A 244 8.29 0.84 -5.17
CA PRO A 244 8.22 0.00 -6.35
C PRO A 244 8.15 0.83 -7.64
N VAL A 245 8.48 0.23 -8.76
CA VAL A 245 8.35 0.86 -10.09
C VAL A 245 6.94 0.75 -10.66
N SER A 246 6.15 -0.21 -10.17
CA SER A 246 4.71 -0.34 -10.43
C SER A 246 4.04 -1.06 -9.26
N ARG A 247 2.85 -0.58 -8.83
CA ARG A 247 2.02 -1.26 -7.82
C ARG A 247 1.02 -2.25 -8.41
N ARG A 248 0.89 -2.29 -9.74
CA ARG A 248 -0.09 -3.12 -10.44
C ARG A 248 0.46 -4.48 -10.86
N LEU A 249 1.78 -4.66 -10.79
CA LEU A 249 2.52 -5.85 -11.17
C LEU A 249 3.38 -6.35 -10.01
N ILE A 250 4.00 -7.51 -10.17
CA ILE A 250 4.63 -8.28 -9.10
C ILE A 250 6.15 -8.23 -9.23
N ASN A 251 6.84 -8.39 -8.12
CA ASN A 251 8.30 -8.45 -8.10
C ASN A 251 8.79 -9.82 -8.59
N PHE A 252 9.26 -9.90 -9.80
CA PHE A 252 9.79 -11.11 -10.40
C PHE A 252 11.19 -11.53 -9.85
N THR A 253 11.84 -10.69 -9.04
CA THR A 253 13.13 -11.06 -8.42
C THR A 253 12.96 -12.17 -7.37
N TYR A 254 11.73 -12.37 -6.88
CA TYR A 254 11.36 -13.44 -5.96
C TYR A 254 11.02 -14.77 -6.64
N ILE A 255 11.17 -14.90 -7.96
CA ILE A 255 10.96 -16.18 -8.65
C ILE A 255 12.02 -17.21 -8.19
N ARG A 256 11.60 -18.45 -7.90
CA ARG A 256 12.46 -19.62 -7.75
C ARG A 256 12.62 -20.30 -9.11
N PRO A 257 13.81 -20.30 -9.74
CA PRO A 257 14.02 -20.88 -11.06
C PRO A 257 13.66 -22.37 -11.15
N GLU A 258 14.02 -23.16 -10.16
CA GLU A 258 13.80 -24.62 -10.13
C GLU A 258 12.31 -25.01 -10.00
N ALA A 259 11.47 -24.08 -9.53
CA ALA A 259 10.02 -24.30 -9.42
C ALA A 259 9.25 -23.99 -10.72
N ILE A 260 9.93 -23.52 -11.75
CA ILE A 260 9.32 -23.26 -13.06
C ILE A 260 9.13 -24.57 -13.81
N ALA A 261 7.93 -24.78 -14.37
CA ALA A 261 7.60 -26.05 -15.06
C ALA A 261 8.60 -26.38 -16.19
N GLU A 262 9.07 -25.38 -16.92
CA GLU A 262 10.04 -25.50 -18.00
C GLU A 262 11.43 -25.95 -17.55
N TYR A 263 11.80 -25.72 -16.26
CA TYR A 263 13.07 -26.20 -15.70
C TYR A 263 13.21 -27.73 -15.80
N ALA A 264 12.11 -28.48 -15.60
CA ALA A 264 12.12 -29.94 -15.73
C ALA A 264 12.39 -30.43 -17.16
N THR A 265 12.22 -29.59 -18.16
CA THR A 265 12.40 -29.92 -19.59
C THR A 265 13.75 -29.48 -20.16
N LEU A 266 14.61 -28.84 -19.34
CA LEU A 266 15.94 -28.43 -19.72
C LEU A 266 16.80 -29.62 -20.18
N SER A 267 17.70 -29.40 -21.13
CA SER A 267 18.79 -30.32 -21.43
C SER A 267 19.70 -30.49 -20.20
N GLU A 268 20.42 -31.61 -20.11
CA GLU A 268 21.38 -31.84 -19.02
C GLU A 268 22.42 -30.70 -18.93
N GLY A 269 22.88 -30.18 -20.08
CA GLY A 269 23.82 -29.07 -20.13
C GLY A 269 23.23 -27.76 -19.60
N ASP A 270 22.01 -27.43 -20.00
CA ASP A 270 21.33 -26.23 -19.53
C ASP A 270 20.96 -26.32 -18.04
N LYS A 271 20.57 -27.53 -17.58
CA LYS A 271 20.28 -27.76 -16.17
C LYS A 271 21.55 -27.56 -15.32
N ASN A 272 22.69 -28.18 -15.74
CA ASN A 272 23.95 -27.98 -15.06
C ASN A 272 24.38 -26.49 -15.04
N ALA A 273 24.07 -25.74 -16.09
CA ALA A 273 24.36 -24.30 -16.11
C ALA A 273 23.50 -23.52 -15.08
N VAL A 274 22.21 -23.83 -14.97
CA VAL A 274 21.31 -23.21 -13.95
C VAL A 274 21.77 -23.60 -12.54
N ASP A 275 22.06 -24.89 -12.31
CA ASP A 275 22.54 -25.41 -11.02
C ASP A 275 23.89 -24.76 -10.62
N GLY A 276 24.76 -24.50 -11.59
CA GLY A 276 26.03 -23.78 -11.36
C GLY A 276 25.81 -22.32 -10.96
N LEU A 277 24.85 -21.63 -11.60
CA LEU A 277 24.48 -20.26 -11.24
C LEU A 277 23.85 -20.19 -9.86
N HIS A 278 23.06 -21.20 -9.46
CA HIS A 278 22.54 -21.32 -8.09
C HIS A 278 23.68 -21.51 -7.08
N ALA A 279 24.60 -22.43 -7.34
CA ALA A 279 25.75 -22.71 -6.47
C ALA A 279 26.61 -21.45 -6.22
N ASP A 280 26.71 -20.54 -7.20
CA ASP A 280 27.41 -19.25 -7.04
C ASP A 280 26.75 -18.34 -6.01
N THR A 281 25.44 -18.49 -5.77
CA THR A 281 24.66 -17.68 -4.80
C THR A 281 24.46 -18.36 -3.45
N GLU A 282 24.70 -19.66 -3.34
CA GLU A 282 24.52 -20.44 -2.11
C GLU A 282 25.27 -19.84 -0.89
N PRO A 283 26.54 -19.33 -1.03
CA PRO A 283 27.21 -18.69 0.09
C PRO A 283 26.48 -17.48 0.67
N LEU A 284 25.65 -16.79 -0.12
CA LEU A 284 24.86 -15.64 0.34
C LEU A 284 23.82 -16.05 1.39
N ASN A 285 23.33 -17.29 1.38
CA ASN A 285 22.37 -17.79 2.37
C ASN A 285 22.96 -17.83 3.77
N GLY A 286 24.27 -17.97 3.91
CA GLY A 286 25.00 -17.99 5.18
C GLY A 286 25.38 -16.61 5.72
N ASP A 287 25.23 -15.54 4.95
CA ASP A 287 25.56 -14.19 5.42
C ASP A 287 24.47 -13.68 6.38
N SER A 288 24.86 -13.45 7.65
CA SER A 288 23.98 -12.93 8.70
C SER A 288 24.03 -11.41 8.81
N GLN A 289 24.85 -10.72 8.03
CA GLN A 289 25.04 -9.27 8.15
C GLN A 289 24.26 -8.51 7.11
N LEU A 290 24.31 -8.94 5.84
CA LEU A 290 23.76 -8.17 4.73
C LEU A 290 23.20 -9.08 3.63
N ILE A 291 22.06 -8.67 3.07
CA ILE A 291 21.47 -9.27 1.87
C ILE A 291 22.02 -8.56 0.64
N ASP A 292 22.69 -9.31 -0.25
CA ASP A 292 23.18 -8.83 -1.55
C ASP A 292 22.20 -9.21 -2.67
N ARG A 293 21.18 -8.37 -2.87
CA ARG A 293 20.20 -8.56 -3.96
C ARG A 293 20.83 -8.49 -5.35
N ASP A 294 21.86 -7.68 -5.52
CA ASP A 294 22.49 -7.47 -6.83
C ASP A 294 23.30 -8.68 -7.29
N ALA A 295 24.04 -9.30 -6.37
CA ALA A 295 24.75 -10.54 -6.66
C ALA A 295 23.77 -11.66 -6.99
N MET A 296 22.73 -11.84 -6.17
CA MET A 296 21.66 -12.80 -6.40
C MET A 296 21.01 -12.58 -7.77
N TRP A 297 20.60 -11.36 -8.08
CA TRP A 297 19.81 -11.07 -9.28
C TRP A 297 20.61 -11.28 -10.56
N ARG A 298 21.89 -10.93 -10.57
CA ARG A 298 22.75 -11.20 -11.74
C ARG A 298 22.79 -12.69 -12.11
N SER A 299 22.95 -13.59 -11.13
CA SER A 299 22.96 -15.05 -11.38
C SER A 299 21.57 -15.57 -11.74
N LYS A 300 20.53 -15.16 -10.98
CA LYS A 300 19.16 -15.61 -11.20
C LYS A 300 18.61 -15.18 -12.57
N MET A 301 18.91 -13.97 -13.03
CA MET A 301 18.49 -13.47 -14.34
C MET A 301 19.05 -14.32 -15.49
N HIS A 302 20.30 -14.78 -15.39
CA HIS A 302 20.88 -15.69 -16.37
C HIS A 302 20.19 -17.06 -16.37
N ALA A 303 19.92 -17.61 -15.19
CA ALA A 303 19.19 -18.87 -15.05
C ALA A 303 17.77 -18.78 -15.64
N LEU A 304 17.04 -17.71 -15.33
CA LEU A 304 15.70 -17.47 -15.88
C LEU A 304 15.70 -17.30 -17.39
N TRP A 305 16.74 -16.66 -17.96
CA TRP A 305 16.89 -16.56 -19.40
C TRP A 305 17.12 -17.92 -20.07
N ILE A 306 17.95 -18.81 -19.47
CA ILE A 306 18.15 -20.18 -19.96
C ILE A 306 16.84 -20.94 -19.98
N ILE A 307 16.05 -20.87 -18.90
CA ILE A 307 14.75 -21.54 -18.79
C ILE A 307 13.75 -20.99 -19.82
N PHE A 308 13.68 -19.66 -19.98
CA PHE A 308 12.81 -19.03 -20.97
C PHE A 308 13.09 -19.53 -22.39
N LYS A 309 14.38 -19.70 -22.75
CA LYS A 309 14.82 -20.08 -24.10
C LYS A 309 14.54 -21.54 -24.47
N VAL A 310 14.23 -22.41 -23.54
CA VAL A 310 13.82 -23.80 -23.84
C VAL A 310 12.46 -23.84 -24.54
N GLY A 311 11.65 -22.79 -24.35
CA GLY A 311 10.32 -22.67 -24.91
C GLY A 311 9.25 -23.37 -24.06
N ARG A 312 8.03 -23.24 -24.48
CA ARG A 312 6.81 -23.71 -23.76
C ARG A 312 6.04 -24.73 -24.59
N THR A 313 5.34 -25.66 -23.95
CA THR A 313 4.35 -26.52 -24.63
C THR A 313 3.19 -25.65 -25.16
N ALA A 314 2.38 -26.21 -26.05
CA ALA A 314 1.21 -25.49 -26.59
C ALA A 314 0.22 -25.08 -25.49
N GLU A 315 0.03 -25.94 -24.49
CA GLU A 315 -0.82 -25.68 -23.34
C GLU A 315 -0.27 -24.51 -22.50
N ARG A 316 1.01 -24.54 -22.17
CA ARG A 316 1.68 -23.48 -21.40
C ARG A 316 1.66 -22.15 -22.17
N GLN A 317 1.87 -22.20 -23.49
CA GLN A 317 1.79 -21.02 -24.34
C GLN A 317 0.37 -20.41 -24.32
N SER A 318 -0.67 -21.24 -24.37
CA SER A 318 -2.05 -20.76 -24.30
C SER A 318 -2.37 -20.06 -22.98
N VAL A 319 -1.88 -20.60 -21.85
CA VAL A 319 -2.05 -19.96 -20.52
C VAL A 319 -1.29 -18.63 -20.47
N PHE A 320 -0.08 -18.58 -21.01
CA PHE A 320 0.69 -17.34 -21.09
C PHE A 320 0.02 -16.29 -21.99
N ASP A 321 -0.56 -16.71 -23.11
CA ASP A 321 -1.29 -15.79 -24.00
C ASP A 321 -2.55 -15.24 -23.32
N GLN A 322 -3.25 -16.06 -22.54
CA GLN A 322 -4.37 -15.60 -21.71
C GLN A 322 -3.92 -14.59 -20.66
N PHE A 323 -2.83 -14.88 -19.93
CA PHE A 323 -2.28 -13.95 -18.94
C PHE A 323 -1.93 -12.59 -19.57
N LYS A 324 -1.32 -12.58 -20.77
CA LYS A 324 -1.03 -11.35 -21.50
C LYS A 324 -2.30 -10.58 -21.87
N ALA A 325 -3.36 -11.30 -22.25
CA ALA A 325 -4.64 -10.68 -22.56
C ALA A 325 -5.32 -10.07 -21.33
N ASP A 326 -5.30 -10.78 -20.20
CA ASP A 326 -5.91 -10.35 -18.93
C ASP A 326 -5.20 -9.14 -18.35
N CYS A 327 -3.86 -9.10 -18.34
CA CYS A 327 -3.07 -7.98 -17.87
C CYS A 327 -3.04 -6.78 -18.84
N GLY A 328 -3.27 -7.01 -20.12
CA GLY A 328 -3.47 -5.99 -21.15
C GLY A 328 -2.35 -4.93 -21.23
N SER A 329 -2.75 -3.66 -21.19
CA SER A 329 -1.81 -2.52 -21.35
C SER A 329 -0.82 -2.37 -20.19
N ASP A 330 -1.13 -2.88 -19.03
CA ASP A 330 -0.27 -2.73 -17.83
C ASP A 330 0.98 -3.60 -17.94
N LEU A 331 0.81 -4.85 -18.39
CA LEU A 331 1.94 -5.74 -18.68
C LEU A 331 2.81 -5.19 -19.82
N GLU A 332 2.18 -4.65 -20.89
CA GLU A 332 2.89 -4.04 -22.00
C GLU A 332 3.71 -2.82 -21.55
N ALA A 333 3.14 -2.01 -20.65
CA ALA A 333 3.80 -0.85 -20.07
C ALA A 333 5.08 -1.25 -19.35
N TYR A 334 4.95 -2.17 -18.41
CA TYR A 334 6.07 -2.61 -17.57
C TYR A 334 7.12 -3.37 -18.36
N ALA A 335 6.75 -4.33 -19.20
CA ALA A 335 7.70 -5.06 -20.03
C ALA A 335 8.45 -4.13 -21.00
N THR A 336 7.79 -3.10 -21.55
CA THR A 336 8.45 -2.09 -22.40
C THR A 336 9.40 -1.22 -21.58
N TRP A 337 9.00 -0.79 -20.37
CA TRP A 337 9.86 -0.03 -19.48
C TRP A 337 11.09 -0.84 -19.05
N CYS A 338 10.93 -2.12 -18.71
CA CYS A 338 12.02 -3.03 -18.43
C CYS A 338 12.99 -3.19 -19.62
N LEU A 339 12.45 -3.31 -20.83
CA LEU A 339 13.26 -3.37 -22.04
C LEU A 339 14.08 -2.09 -22.26
N CYS A 340 13.47 -0.91 -22.03
CA CYS A 340 14.19 0.36 -22.11
C CYS A 340 15.30 0.44 -21.06
N TYR A 341 15.00 0.06 -19.82
CA TYR A 341 15.96 0.03 -18.73
C TYR A 341 17.14 -0.90 -19.05
N ASP A 342 16.88 -2.11 -19.53
CA ASP A 342 17.91 -3.11 -19.89
C ASP A 342 18.81 -2.62 -21.05
N LYS A 343 18.24 -1.96 -22.06
CA LYS A 343 18.99 -1.59 -23.26
C LYS A 343 19.58 -0.19 -23.22
N TRP A 344 18.99 0.73 -22.46
CA TRP A 344 19.41 2.14 -22.40
C TRP A 344 19.90 2.57 -21.02
N GLY A 345 19.89 1.66 -20.04
CA GLY A 345 20.28 1.92 -18.65
C GLY A 345 19.16 2.50 -17.79
N ALA A 346 19.51 2.74 -16.53
CA ALA A 346 18.56 3.23 -15.53
C ALA A 346 17.95 4.58 -15.94
N PRO A 347 16.64 4.79 -15.72
CA PRO A 347 16.06 6.12 -15.81
C PRO A 347 16.77 7.04 -14.80
N ASN A 348 16.90 8.32 -15.10
CA ASN A 348 17.69 9.31 -14.34
C ASN A 348 19.20 9.04 -14.24
N GLY A 349 19.74 8.04 -14.94
CA GLY A 349 21.19 7.83 -15.04
C GLY A 349 21.87 8.98 -15.82
N GLU A 350 23.17 9.20 -15.58
CA GLU A 350 23.93 10.24 -16.31
C GLU A 350 23.90 10.01 -17.83
N GLU A 351 23.85 8.78 -18.28
CA GLU A 351 23.82 8.38 -19.70
C GLU A 351 22.40 8.14 -20.25
N GLY A 352 21.40 7.88 -19.39
CA GLY A 352 20.04 7.48 -19.77
C GLY A 352 19.17 8.63 -20.21
N ASN A 353 18.42 9.20 -19.31
CA ASN A 353 17.39 10.24 -19.56
C ASN A 353 16.41 9.90 -20.68
N TRP A 354 16.27 8.60 -21.03
CA TRP A 354 15.38 8.18 -22.10
C TRP A 354 13.91 8.40 -21.72
N GLU A 355 13.57 8.26 -20.44
CA GLU A 355 12.22 8.45 -19.90
C GLU A 355 11.72 9.90 -20.04
N ARG A 356 12.63 10.87 -20.11
CA ARG A 356 12.29 12.29 -20.37
C ARG A 356 12.24 12.62 -21.86
N LYS A 357 12.97 11.87 -22.70
CA LYS A 357 13.08 12.09 -24.14
C LYS A 357 12.00 11.36 -24.92
N PHE A 358 11.62 10.17 -24.46
CA PHE A 358 10.72 9.29 -25.18
C PHE A 358 9.52 8.92 -24.31
N ASN A 359 8.35 8.93 -24.88
CA ASN A 359 7.12 8.43 -24.28
C ASN A 359 6.67 7.15 -25.00
N ARG A 360 5.62 6.51 -24.49
CA ARG A 360 5.07 5.25 -25.02
C ARG A 360 4.76 5.26 -26.53
N ASN A 361 4.52 6.43 -27.12
CA ASN A 361 4.16 6.60 -28.54
C ASN A 361 5.38 6.97 -29.42
N SER A 362 6.57 7.13 -28.85
CA SER A 362 7.76 7.53 -29.60
C SER A 362 8.21 6.44 -30.57
N PRO A 363 8.62 6.81 -31.82
CA PRO A 363 9.13 5.85 -32.82
C PRO A 363 10.32 5.03 -32.29
N GLU A 364 11.16 5.60 -31.44
CA GLU A 364 12.31 4.94 -30.83
C GLU A 364 11.87 3.75 -29.98
N ILE A 365 10.79 3.91 -29.18
CA ILE A 365 10.20 2.83 -28.39
C ILE A 365 9.66 1.73 -29.30
N ALA A 366 8.91 2.10 -30.34
CA ALA A 366 8.39 1.13 -31.29
C ALA A 366 9.51 0.36 -32.03
N ASN A 367 10.63 1.03 -32.34
CA ASN A 367 11.79 0.40 -32.98
C ASN A 367 12.52 -0.53 -31.99
N LEU A 368 12.70 -0.11 -30.73
CA LEU A 368 13.34 -0.95 -29.70
C LEU A 368 12.57 -2.26 -29.50
N ARG A 369 11.25 -2.17 -29.39
CA ARG A 369 10.37 -3.34 -29.24
C ARG A 369 10.48 -4.30 -30.43
N LYS A 370 10.63 -3.79 -31.65
CA LYS A 370 10.84 -4.61 -32.86
C LYS A 370 12.23 -5.23 -32.93
N GLN A 371 13.23 -4.53 -32.42
CA GLN A 371 14.63 -4.99 -32.40
C GLN A 371 14.87 -6.11 -31.41
N TYR A 372 14.16 -6.09 -30.25
CA TYR A 372 14.37 -7.03 -29.16
C TYR A 372 13.07 -7.74 -28.73
N PRO A 373 12.38 -8.44 -29.64
CA PRO A 373 11.10 -9.08 -29.35
C PRO A 373 11.22 -10.17 -28.29
N ASP A 374 12.31 -10.96 -28.29
CA ASP A 374 12.56 -12.02 -27.32
C ASP A 374 12.76 -11.45 -25.89
N THR A 375 13.49 -10.35 -25.78
CA THR A 375 13.71 -9.69 -24.47
C THR A 375 12.41 -9.09 -23.94
N LEU A 376 11.59 -8.49 -24.82
CA LEU A 376 10.29 -7.98 -24.45
C LEU A 376 9.35 -9.10 -23.96
N ASP A 377 9.32 -10.25 -24.67
CA ASP A 377 8.51 -11.40 -24.28
C ASP A 377 9.03 -12.08 -23.00
N PHE A 378 10.35 -12.02 -22.76
CA PHE A 378 10.97 -12.48 -21.54
C PHE A 378 10.47 -11.69 -20.31
N TYR A 379 10.39 -10.37 -20.37
CA TYR A 379 9.86 -9.57 -19.27
C TYR A 379 8.36 -9.82 -19.02
N ARG A 380 7.56 -10.08 -20.05
CA ARG A 380 6.17 -10.52 -19.88
C ARG A 380 6.08 -11.89 -19.24
N TRP A 381 6.98 -12.79 -19.62
CA TRP A 381 7.04 -14.14 -19.06
C TRP A 381 7.48 -14.14 -17.60
N LEU A 382 8.42 -13.29 -17.20
CA LEU A 382 8.81 -13.13 -15.79
C LEU A 382 7.62 -12.74 -14.91
N GLU A 383 6.80 -11.80 -15.35
CA GLU A 383 5.57 -11.43 -14.63
C GLU A 383 4.59 -12.59 -14.49
N TRP A 384 4.40 -13.34 -15.57
CA TRP A 384 3.54 -14.52 -15.52
C TRP A 384 4.04 -15.57 -14.53
N ILE A 385 5.34 -15.90 -14.55
CA ILE A 385 5.92 -16.86 -13.62
C ILE A 385 5.85 -16.38 -12.16
N ALA A 386 6.13 -15.10 -11.92
CA ALA A 386 5.98 -14.50 -10.58
C ALA A 386 4.54 -14.62 -10.08
N ALA A 387 3.56 -14.31 -10.93
CA ALA A 387 2.15 -14.44 -10.61
C ALA A 387 1.74 -15.91 -10.32
N GLU A 388 2.26 -16.85 -11.11
CA GLU A 388 2.00 -18.29 -10.93
C GLU A 388 2.55 -18.78 -9.58
N GLN A 389 3.79 -18.43 -9.23
CA GLN A 389 4.42 -18.86 -7.97
C GLN A 389 3.75 -18.23 -6.75
N LEU A 390 3.44 -16.93 -6.80
CA LEU A 390 2.75 -16.25 -5.69
C LEU A 390 1.33 -16.83 -5.49
N SER A 391 0.60 -17.09 -6.57
CA SER A 391 -0.71 -17.75 -6.52
C SER A 391 -0.62 -19.18 -5.96
N SER A 392 0.44 -19.93 -6.34
CA SER A 392 0.72 -21.27 -5.79
C SER A 392 0.99 -21.22 -4.28
N ALA A 393 1.69 -20.19 -3.79
CA ALA A 393 1.93 -20.02 -2.36
C ALA A 393 0.63 -19.75 -1.60
N GLN A 394 -0.24 -18.87 -2.11
CA GLN A 394 -1.56 -18.61 -1.53
C GLN A 394 -2.44 -19.85 -1.53
N GLN A 395 -2.46 -20.62 -2.62
CA GLN A 395 -3.24 -21.86 -2.68
C GLN A 395 -2.73 -22.88 -1.67
N ALA A 396 -1.41 -23.06 -1.54
CA ALA A 396 -0.82 -23.96 -0.57
C ALA A 396 -1.17 -23.58 0.89
N ALA A 397 -1.25 -22.28 1.19
CA ALA A 397 -1.73 -21.81 2.49
C ALA A 397 -3.19 -22.21 2.76
N LYS A 398 -4.05 -22.06 1.75
CA LYS A 398 -5.47 -22.46 1.84
C LYS A 398 -5.60 -23.99 2.00
N ASP A 399 -4.84 -24.76 1.24
CA ASP A 399 -4.82 -26.22 1.30
C ASP A 399 -4.31 -26.72 2.66
N ALA A 400 -3.38 -26.00 3.29
CA ALA A 400 -2.92 -26.27 4.65
C ALA A 400 -3.96 -25.89 5.73
N GLY A 401 -5.03 -25.18 5.36
CA GLY A 401 -6.13 -24.80 6.26
C GLY A 401 -5.99 -23.40 6.89
N MET A 402 -5.18 -22.51 6.34
CA MET A 402 -5.17 -21.11 6.75
C MET A 402 -6.44 -20.39 6.33
N HIS A 403 -7.05 -19.62 7.21
CA HIS A 403 -8.23 -18.81 6.89
C HIS A 403 -7.91 -17.63 5.96
N ILE A 404 -6.73 -17.04 6.08
CA ILE A 404 -6.28 -15.90 5.28
C ILE A 404 -5.17 -16.32 4.30
N GLY A 405 -4.09 -16.94 4.79
CA GLY A 405 -2.90 -17.22 4.00
C GLY A 405 -1.99 -15.99 3.91
N ILE A 406 -1.69 -15.51 2.71
CA ILE A 406 -0.89 -14.30 2.52
C ILE A 406 -1.70 -13.07 2.93
N MET A 407 -1.13 -12.24 3.80
CA MET A 407 -1.50 -10.83 3.95
C MET A 407 -0.41 -10.02 3.26
N SER A 408 -0.77 -9.39 2.13
CA SER A 408 0.16 -8.62 1.32
C SER A 408 0.13 -7.15 1.73
N ASP A 409 1.29 -6.55 1.91
CA ASP A 409 1.38 -5.11 2.18
C ASP A 409 1.34 -4.31 0.88
N MET A 410 0.66 -3.15 0.88
CA MET A 410 0.51 -2.27 -0.27
C MET A 410 1.23 -0.95 -0.01
N ALA A 411 2.27 -0.66 -0.78
CA ALA A 411 3.02 0.59 -0.69
C ALA A 411 2.15 1.83 -0.99
N VAL A 412 2.47 2.97 -0.38
CA VAL A 412 1.74 4.25 -0.56
C VAL A 412 1.75 4.73 -2.01
N GLY A 413 2.90 4.63 -2.69
CA GLY A 413 3.09 5.14 -4.04
C GLY A 413 4.10 4.35 -4.84
N VAL A 414 4.66 4.98 -5.87
CA VAL A 414 5.62 4.37 -6.81
C VAL A 414 6.83 5.27 -7.02
N HIS A 415 7.91 4.69 -7.52
CA HIS A 415 9.12 5.44 -7.88
C HIS A 415 8.80 6.50 -8.97
N PRO A 416 9.29 7.76 -8.85
CA PRO A 416 8.96 8.84 -9.77
C PRO A 416 9.39 8.59 -11.23
N SER A 417 10.41 7.76 -11.44
CA SER A 417 10.83 7.30 -12.77
C SER A 417 10.39 5.86 -13.08
N GLY A 418 9.45 5.33 -12.30
CA GLY A 418 8.92 3.99 -12.48
C GLY A 418 8.04 3.82 -13.71
N ALA A 419 7.72 2.57 -14.01
CA ALA A 419 6.94 2.19 -15.18
C ALA A 419 5.55 2.83 -15.21
N ASP A 420 4.88 2.91 -14.04
CA ASP A 420 3.54 3.48 -13.93
C ASP A 420 3.52 4.96 -14.30
N VAL A 421 4.51 5.73 -13.82
CA VAL A 421 4.62 7.17 -14.07
C VAL A 421 5.02 7.45 -15.52
N TRP A 422 5.98 6.69 -16.04
CA TRP A 422 6.45 6.88 -17.41
C TRP A 422 5.39 6.55 -18.47
N TRP A 423 4.61 5.48 -18.24
CA TRP A 423 3.61 5.02 -19.21
C TRP A 423 2.33 5.86 -19.19
N ASN A 424 1.88 6.23 -18.01
CA ASN A 424 0.64 7.00 -17.81
C ASN A 424 0.90 8.23 -16.92
N PRO A 425 1.73 9.19 -17.39
CA PRO A 425 2.07 10.36 -16.57
C PRO A 425 0.86 11.25 -16.23
N GLU A 426 -0.24 11.12 -16.99
CA GLU A 426 -1.51 11.81 -16.74
C GLU A 426 -2.23 11.34 -15.47
N ARG A 427 -1.89 10.16 -14.95
CA ARG A 427 -2.46 9.62 -13.70
C ARG A 427 -1.88 10.31 -12.46
N PHE A 428 -0.75 10.97 -12.59
CA PHE A 428 -0.01 11.56 -11.47
C PHE A 428 0.02 13.08 -11.55
N ALA A 429 0.04 13.73 -10.38
CA ALA A 429 0.32 15.16 -10.32
C ALA A 429 1.80 15.43 -10.62
N LYS A 430 2.06 16.53 -11.32
CA LYS A 430 3.41 16.93 -11.71
C LYS A 430 3.92 18.03 -10.80
N GLY A 431 5.18 17.92 -10.37
CA GLY A 431 5.81 18.94 -9.53
C GLY A 431 5.43 18.87 -8.06
N ALA A 432 4.92 17.75 -7.60
CA ALA A 432 4.70 17.45 -6.18
C ALA A 432 5.09 16.02 -5.85
N THR A 433 5.45 15.79 -4.60
CA THR A 433 5.71 14.47 -4.00
C THR A 433 4.84 14.26 -2.76
N VAL A 434 4.65 13.00 -2.38
CA VAL A 434 3.94 12.62 -1.16
C VAL A 434 4.89 12.56 0.01
N GLY A 435 4.40 12.90 1.20
CA GLY A 435 5.11 12.79 2.45
C GLY A 435 4.18 12.92 3.66
N ALA A 436 4.75 13.34 4.78
CA ALA A 436 4.04 13.65 6.00
C ALA A 436 4.55 14.98 6.59
N PRO A 437 3.68 15.80 7.20
CA PRO A 437 4.11 16.97 7.94
C PRO A 437 4.91 16.56 9.19
N PRO A 438 5.57 17.49 9.89
CA PRO A 438 6.24 17.21 11.15
C PRO A 438 5.33 16.47 12.14
N ASP A 439 5.84 15.38 12.69
CA ASP A 439 5.16 14.55 13.69
C ASP A 439 6.11 14.10 14.81
N MET A 440 5.62 13.26 15.74
CA MET A 440 6.43 12.76 16.84
C MET A 440 7.55 11.81 16.38
N PHE A 441 7.43 11.21 15.19
CA PHE A 441 8.43 10.32 14.63
C PHE A 441 9.52 11.09 13.89
N ASN A 442 9.13 12.20 13.20
CA ASN A 442 10.06 13.04 12.47
C ASN A 442 9.65 14.52 12.55
N GLN A 443 10.35 15.26 13.40
CA GLN A 443 10.08 16.70 13.64
C GLN A 443 10.34 17.60 12.43
N GLN A 444 11.02 17.07 11.39
CA GLN A 444 11.28 17.80 10.14
C GLN A 444 10.29 17.43 9.03
N GLY A 445 9.33 16.56 9.35
CA GLY A 445 8.46 15.94 8.34
C GLY A 445 9.22 14.93 7.48
N GLN A 446 8.51 14.29 6.58
CA GLN A 446 9.05 13.26 5.68
C GLN A 446 8.66 13.55 4.25
N ASN A 447 9.60 13.40 3.32
CA ASN A 447 9.33 13.38 1.89
C ASN A 447 9.65 11.98 1.36
N TRP A 448 8.62 11.25 0.92
CA TRP A 448 8.78 9.89 0.40
C TRP A 448 9.15 9.85 -1.09
N SER A 449 9.30 11.01 -1.72
CA SER A 449 9.70 11.18 -3.13
C SER A 449 8.78 10.51 -4.15
N GLN A 450 7.57 10.11 -3.76
CA GLN A 450 6.59 9.44 -4.60
C GLN A 450 5.63 10.45 -5.22
N PRO A 451 5.36 10.41 -6.53
CA PRO A 451 4.37 11.28 -7.16
C PRO A 451 2.96 10.86 -6.74
N PRO A 452 2.10 11.80 -6.30
CA PRO A 452 0.73 11.47 -5.92
C PRO A 452 -0.15 11.20 -7.15
N LEU A 453 -1.14 10.31 -6.99
CA LEU A 453 -2.21 10.15 -7.97
C LEU A 453 -3.05 11.42 -8.02
N SER A 454 -3.40 11.86 -9.23
CA SER A 454 -4.26 13.04 -9.42
C SER A 454 -5.72 12.70 -9.07
N PRO A 455 -6.34 13.38 -8.08
CA PRO A 455 -7.76 13.16 -7.78
C PRO A 455 -8.68 13.47 -8.98
N ILE A 456 -8.30 14.46 -9.80
CA ILE A 456 -9.05 14.82 -11.02
C ILE A 456 -8.99 13.68 -12.05
N ASN A 457 -7.81 13.04 -12.21
CA ASN A 457 -7.70 11.90 -13.12
C ASN A 457 -8.45 10.68 -12.59
N LEU A 458 -8.38 10.40 -11.29
CA LEU A 458 -9.14 9.31 -10.67
C LEU A 458 -10.63 9.46 -10.95
N GLU A 459 -11.22 10.62 -10.64
CA GLU A 459 -12.63 10.90 -10.87
C GLU A 459 -13.03 10.73 -12.35
N THR A 460 -12.24 11.31 -13.26
CA THR A 460 -12.58 11.32 -14.70
C THR A 460 -12.40 9.97 -15.39
N THR A 461 -11.62 9.07 -14.83
CA THR A 461 -11.37 7.70 -15.35
C THR A 461 -12.13 6.61 -14.61
N GLY A 462 -13.08 6.96 -13.73
CA GLY A 462 -13.84 5.97 -12.96
C GLY A 462 -12.94 5.19 -12.01
N TYR A 463 -11.87 5.80 -11.49
CA TYR A 463 -10.89 5.16 -10.59
C TYR A 463 -10.21 3.90 -11.18
N GLU A 464 -10.17 3.75 -12.50
CA GLU A 464 -9.67 2.54 -13.17
C GLU A 464 -8.29 2.08 -12.65
N ALA A 465 -7.33 2.99 -12.54
CA ALA A 465 -5.99 2.67 -12.07
C ALA A 465 -5.99 2.10 -10.64
N TYR A 466 -6.83 2.66 -9.76
CA TYR A 466 -6.97 2.22 -8.39
C TYR A 466 -7.72 0.89 -8.30
N ARG A 467 -8.83 0.72 -9.04
CA ARG A 467 -9.58 -0.54 -9.11
C ARG A 467 -8.69 -1.69 -9.55
N ASN A 468 -7.95 -1.53 -10.64
CA ASN A 468 -7.06 -2.57 -11.17
C ASN A 468 -5.94 -2.93 -10.20
N MET A 469 -5.40 -1.94 -9.48
CA MET A 469 -4.38 -2.16 -8.46
C MET A 469 -4.94 -3.01 -7.30
N VAL A 470 -6.07 -2.62 -6.72
CA VAL A 470 -6.70 -3.34 -5.60
C VAL A 470 -7.12 -4.74 -6.02
N HIS A 471 -7.73 -4.90 -7.21
CA HIS A 471 -8.05 -6.20 -7.80
C HIS A 471 -6.81 -7.12 -7.88
N GLY A 472 -5.70 -6.59 -8.40
CA GLY A 472 -4.45 -7.34 -8.53
C GLY A 472 -3.88 -7.83 -7.20
N MET A 473 -4.04 -7.05 -6.13
CA MET A 473 -3.63 -7.42 -4.77
C MET A 473 -4.45 -8.61 -4.25
N PHE A 474 -5.79 -8.51 -4.30
CA PHE A 474 -6.67 -9.56 -3.81
C PHE A 474 -6.67 -10.83 -4.67
N ALA A 475 -6.28 -10.76 -5.92
CA ALA A 475 -6.16 -11.94 -6.78
C ALA A 475 -5.16 -12.99 -6.24
N ARG A 476 -4.24 -12.61 -5.34
CA ARG A 476 -3.12 -13.45 -4.89
C ARG A 476 -2.87 -13.41 -3.38
N ALA A 477 -3.77 -12.79 -2.62
CA ALA A 477 -3.67 -12.69 -1.16
C ALA A 477 -5.06 -12.82 -0.53
N GLY A 478 -5.13 -13.35 0.68
CA GLY A 478 -6.38 -13.42 1.44
C GLY A 478 -6.63 -12.19 2.30
N ALA A 479 -5.61 -11.33 2.45
CA ALA A 479 -5.75 -10.01 3.08
C ALA A 479 -4.77 -9.01 2.46
N VAL A 480 -5.15 -7.73 2.52
CA VAL A 480 -4.29 -6.62 2.10
C VAL A 480 -4.15 -5.65 3.27
N ARG A 481 -2.90 -5.36 3.68
CA ARG A 481 -2.57 -4.22 4.53
C ARG A 481 -2.25 -3.04 3.63
N ILE A 482 -2.88 -1.91 3.88
CA ILE A 482 -2.66 -0.68 3.13
C ILE A 482 -1.76 0.22 3.97
N ASP A 483 -0.56 0.45 3.49
CA ASP A 483 0.38 1.37 4.09
C ASP A 483 -0.16 2.80 4.00
N HIS A 484 -0.14 3.53 5.13
CA HIS A 484 -0.69 4.87 5.25
C HIS A 484 -2.12 5.00 4.69
N ILE A 485 -3.10 4.29 5.30
CA ILE A 485 -4.51 4.28 4.85
C ILE A 485 -5.12 5.67 4.75
N LEU A 486 -4.60 6.65 5.50
CA LEU A 486 -4.97 8.06 5.40
C LEU A 486 -4.85 8.60 3.96
N GLY A 487 -4.01 7.98 3.13
CA GLY A 487 -3.86 8.28 1.71
C GLY A 487 -5.12 8.08 0.87
N LEU A 488 -6.13 7.35 1.38
CA LEU A 488 -7.45 7.24 0.74
C LEU A 488 -8.36 8.43 1.06
N PHE A 489 -8.04 9.19 2.10
CA PHE A 489 -8.76 10.38 2.53
C PHE A 489 -8.04 11.65 2.12
N ARG A 490 -6.75 11.72 2.40
CA ARG A 490 -5.88 12.86 2.08
C ARG A 490 -4.42 12.46 2.08
N LEU A 491 -3.62 13.12 1.25
CA LEU A 491 -2.16 13.00 1.24
C LEU A 491 -1.52 14.37 1.44
N TRP A 492 -0.39 14.38 2.14
CA TRP A 492 0.45 15.57 2.27
C TRP A 492 1.28 15.73 1.00
N TRP A 493 0.96 16.76 0.20
CA TRP A 493 1.69 17.06 -1.04
C TRP A 493 2.73 18.12 -0.78
N ILE A 494 3.97 17.80 -1.13
CA ILE A 494 5.13 18.66 -0.99
C ILE A 494 5.51 19.13 -2.39
N PRO A 495 5.43 20.44 -2.71
CA PRO A 495 5.89 20.93 -4.01
C PRO A 495 7.36 20.62 -4.26
N GLU A 496 7.72 20.44 -5.53
CA GLU A 496 9.11 20.15 -5.92
C GLU A 496 10.07 21.23 -5.44
N ASN A 497 11.21 20.83 -4.89
CA ASN A 497 12.23 21.70 -4.28
C ASN A 497 11.82 22.40 -2.98
N ARG A 498 10.71 22.03 -2.34
CA ARG A 498 10.33 22.46 -0.99
C ARG A 498 10.76 21.45 0.07
N SER A 499 10.83 21.90 1.31
CA SER A 499 11.02 21.00 2.46
C SER A 499 9.74 20.22 2.76
N ALA A 500 9.85 19.11 3.50
CA ALA A 500 8.68 18.34 3.92
C ALA A 500 7.73 19.14 4.82
N MET A 501 8.20 20.24 5.43
CA MET A 501 7.37 21.14 6.23
C MET A 501 6.46 22.04 5.37
N ASP A 502 6.85 22.27 4.10
CA ASP A 502 6.18 23.21 3.18
C ASP A 502 5.24 22.45 2.24
N GLY A 503 4.18 21.90 2.76
CA GLY A 503 3.18 21.14 1.99
C GLY A 503 1.76 21.55 2.31
N ALA A 504 0.82 20.88 1.66
CA ALA A 504 -0.61 20.96 1.94
C ALA A 504 -1.29 19.62 1.77
N TYR A 505 -2.33 19.34 2.57
CA TYR A 505 -3.17 18.19 2.35
C TYR A 505 -4.00 18.36 1.09
N VAL A 506 -3.99 17.34 0.22
CA VAL A 506 -4.92 17.21 -0.90
C VAL A 506 -5.85 16.05 -0.60
N TYR A 507 -7.15 16.34 -0.65
CA TYR A 507 -8.21 15.40 -0.30
C TYR A 507 -8.64 14.57 -1.51
N TYR A 508 -8.96 13.30 -1.26
CA TYR A 508 -9.52 12.35 -2.20
C TYR A 508 -10.98 12.06 -1.84
N ASP A 509 -11.75 11.54 -2.76
CA ASP A 509 -13.08 11.02 -2.49
C ASP A 509 -12.94 9.67 -1.75
N SER A 510 -12.93 9.72 -0.42
CA SER A 510 -12.73 8.56 0.44
C SER A 510 -13.85 7.54 0.30
N ASP A 511 -15.09 7.98 0.06
CA ASP A 511 -16.24 7.08 -0.03
C ASP A 511 -16.09 6.18 -1.27
N ILE A 512 -15.68 6.76 -2.41
CA ILE A 512 -15.39 5.97 -3.62
C ILE A 512 -14.18 5.06 -3.41
N MET A 513 -13.10 5.56 -2.79
CA MET A 513 -11.90 4.76 -2.55
C MET A 513 -12.20 3.56 -1.64
N LEU A 514 -12.94 3.75 -0.56
CA LEU A 514 -13.39 2.69 0.36
C LEU A 514 -14.39 1.75 -0.31
N GLY A 515 -15.29 2.28 -1.14
CA GLY A 515 -16.23 1.48 -1.94
C GLY A 515 -15.53 0.51 -2.89
N VAL A 516 -14.47 0.95 -3.56
CA VAL A 516 -13.64 0.07 -4.43
C VAL A 516 -12.96 -1.03 -3.59
N LEU A 517 -12.39 -0.69 -2.43
CA LEU A 517 -11.83 -1.69 -1.52
C LEU A 517 -12.87 -2.72 -1.10
N ALA A 518 -14.07 -2.26 -0.74
CA ALA A 518 -15.15 -3.13 -0.31
C ALA A 518 -15.62 -4.08 -1.43
N ILE A 519 -15.67 -3.62 -2.69
CA ILE A 519 -15.99 -4.46 -3.84
C ILE A 519 -14.95 -5.57 -4.00
N GLU A 520 -13.67 -5.21 -4.10
CA GLU A 520 -12.61 -6.18 -4.41
C GLU A 520 -12.35 -7.14 -3.24
N ALA A 521 -12.39 -6.66 -2.00
CA ALA A 521 -12.30 -7.52 -0.82
C ALA A 521 -13.46 -8.51 -0.75
N SER A 522 -14.70 -8.05 -0.99
CA SER A 522 -15.88 -8.93 -0.98
C SER A 522 -15.84 -9.97 -2.09
N ARG A 523 -15.38 -9.62 -3.29
CA ARG A 523 -15.19 -10.56 -4.41
C ARG A 523 -14.18 -11.66 -4.09
N ALA A 524 -13.12 -11.29 -3.38
CA ALA A 524 -12.07 -12.22 -2.98
C ALA A 524 -12.37 -12.99 -1.68
N GLY A 525 -13.41 -12.60 -0.93
CA GLY A 525 -13.61 -13.07 0.44
C GLY A 525 -12.44 -12.72 1.35
N GLY A 526 -11.84 -11.55 1.11
CA GLY A 526 -10.60 -11.10 1.73
C GLY A 526 -10.81 -10.10 2.87
N VAL A 527 -9.74 -9.82 3.60
CA VAL A 527 -9.69 -8.88 4.72
C VAL A 527 -8.88 -7.64 4.35
N VAL A 528 -9.32 -6.47 4.79
CA VAL A 528 -8.60 -5.20 4.64
C VAL A 528 -8.09 -4.74 6.00
N VAL A 529 -6.81 -4.39 6.06
CA VAL A 529 -6.17 -3.73 7.20
C VAL A 529 -5.61 -2.41 6.71
N GLY A 530 -5.98 -1.30 7.33
CA GLY A 530 -5.41 0.01 7.05
C GLY A 530 -4.40 0.39 8.12
N GLU A 531 -3.19 0.73 7.73
CA GLU A 531 -2.23 1.32 8.66
C GLU A 531 -2.64 2.78 8.91
N ASP A 532 -3.10 3.05 10.12
CA ASP A 532 -3.63 4.31 10.59
C ASP A 532 -2.87 4.81 11.84
N LEU A 533 -1.54 4.71 11.77
CA LEU A 533 -0.64 5.24 12.81
C LEU A 533 -0.37 6.74 12.60
N GLY A 534 0.02 7.44 13.67
CA GLY A 534 0.34 8.88 13.64
C GLY A 534 -0.84 9.79 13.98
N VAL A 535 -0.91 10.98 13.36
CA VAL A 535 -1.97 11.99 13.63
C VAL A 535 -3.21 11.69 12.78
N VAL A 536 -4.07 10.83 13.32
CA VAL A 536 -5.28 10.37 12.65
C VAL A 536 -6.48 11.20 13.11
N PRO A 537 -7.26 11.82 12.20
CA PRO A 537 -8.51 12.46 12.57
C PRO A 537 -9.53 11.44 13.11
N ASP A 538 -10.27 11.81 14.16
CA ASP A 538 -11.23 10.93 14.84
C ASP A 538 -12.22 10.25 13.87
N HIS A 539 -12.72 10.98 12.86
CA HIS A 539 -13.68 10.46 11.89
C HIS A 539 -13.12 9.34 10.98
N VAL A 540 -11.80 9.24 10.83
CA VAL A 540 -11.17 8.21 9.97
C VAL A 540 -11.30 6.83 10.61
N ALA A 541 -11.00 6.70 11.89
CA ALA A 541 -11.13 5.42 12.61
C ALA A 541 -12.60 4.92 12.59
N ASP A 542 -13.56 5.83 12.78
CA ASP A 542 -14.99 5.52 12.70
C ASP A 542 -15.40 5.12 11.28
N SER A 543 -14.90 5.82 10.26
CA SER A 543 -15.15 5.50 8.85
C SER A 543 -14.59 4.12 8.49
N LEU A 544 -13.35 3.80 8.87
CA LEU A 544 -12.74 2.49 8.60
C LEU A 544 -13.56 1.37 9.25
N SER A 545 -13.90 1.50 10.53
CA SER A 545 -14.64 0.47 11.27
C SER A 545 -16.05 0.25 10.74
N SER A 546 -16.75 1.32 10.33
CA SER A 546 -18.08 1.23 9.71
C SER A 546 -18.04 0.49 8.38
N HIS A 547 -16.99 0.67 7.59
CA HIS A 547 -16.76 -0.06 6.33
C HIS A 547 -16.18 -1.48 6.52
N GLY A 548 -15.98 -1.94 7.78
CA GLY A 548 -15.43 -3.27 8.06
C GLY A 548 -13.94 -3.39 7.80
N ILE A 549 -13.22 -2.27 7.72
CA ILE A 549 -11.78 -2.20 7.55
C ILE A 549 -11.12 -2.13 8.93
N LEU A 550 -10.12 -2.98 9.15
CA LEU A 550 -9.36 -3.02 10.40
C LEU A 550 -8.30 -1.92 10.40
N GLY A 551 -8.08 -1.26 11.54
CA GLY A 551 -6.92 -0.41 11.74
C GLY A 551 -5.72 -1.19 12.30
N CYS A 552 -4.67 -0.49 12.73
CA CYS A 552 -3.52 -1.06 13.42
C CYS A 552 -3.48 -0.65 14.89
N ALA A 553 -3.21 -1.59 15.78
CA ALA A 553 -2.94 -1.36 17.20
C ALA A 553 -1.54 -1.89 17.50
N VAL A 554 -0.57 -0.99 17.70
CA VAL A 554 0.82 -1.32 17.98
C VAL A 554 1.08 -1.06 19.44
N GLU A 555 1.56 -2.05 20.19
CA GLU A 555 1.68 -1.99 21.66
C GLU A 555 2.48 -0.78 22.12
N TRP A 556 3.57 -0.41 21.43
CA TRP A 556 4.37 0.78 21.75
C TRP A 556 3.58 2.10 21.70
N PHE A 557 2.46 2.15 20.96
CA PHE A 557 1.64 3.35 20.78
C PHE A 557 0.32 3.31 21.53
N GLU A 558 -0.03 2.18 22.16
CA GLU A 558 -1.25 2.06 22.95
C GLU A 558 -1.09 2.73 24.32
N GLN A 559 -0.76 4.02 24.31
CA GLN A 559 -0.54 4.87 25.49
C GLN A 559 -1.17 6.26 25.31
N CYS A 560 -1.36 6.96 26.40
CA CYS A 560 -1.76 8.37 26.44
C CYS A 560 -0.99 9.05 27.58
N ASP A 561 -0.26 10.12 27.25
CA ASP A 561 0.57 10.88 28.21
C ASP A 561 1.52 10.00 29.05
N GLY A 562 2.14 9.00 28.40
CA GLY A 562 3.08 8.06 29.04
C GLY A 562 2.42 6.96 29.89
N VAL A 563 1.10 6.83 29.86
CA VAL A 563 0.35 5.76 30.53
C VAL A 563 -0.12 4.74 29.51
N PHE A 564 0.39 3.51 29.58
CA PHE A 564 -0.03 2.43 28.71
C PHE A 564 -1.46 1.97 29.04
N ARG A 565 -2.26 1.77 27.99
CA ARG A 565 -3.61 1.24 28.10
C ARG A 565 -3.57 -0.27 28.37
N ALA A 566 -4.43 -0.74 29.27
CA ALA A 566 -4.62 -2.18 29.41
C ALA A 566 -5.06 -2.81 28.07
N PRO A 567 -4.51 -3.98 27.66
CA PRO A 567 -4.85 -4.61 26.40
C PRO A 567 -6.35 -4.80 26.14
N SER A 568 -7.12 -5.04 27.20
CA SER A 568 -8.59 -5.17 27.13
C SER A 568 -9.33 -3.88 26.68
N GLN A 569 -8.64 -2.74 26.67
CA GLN A 569 -9.17 -1.44 26.27
C GLN A 569 -8.82 -1.07 24.81
N TRP A 570 -8.04 -1.90 24.13
CA TRP A 570 -7.67 -1.64 22.74
C TRP A 570 -8.89 -1.77 21.84
N ARG A 571 -8.86 -1.10 20.67
CA ARG A 571 -9.98 -1.14 19.73
C ARG A 571 -10.14 -2.52 19.11
N PRO A 572 -11.37 -3.09 19.04
CA PRO A 572 -11.57 -4.43 18.50
C PRO A 572 -11.27 -4.56 17.00
N TYR A 573 -11.65 -3.56 16.20
CA TYR A 573 -11.43 -3.57 14.74
C TYR A 573 -9.99 -3.16 14.42
N ALA A 574 -9.03 -4.02 14.77
CA ALA A 574 -7.61 -3.80 14.50
C ALA A 574 -6.84 -5.11 14.25
N LEU A 575 -5.72 -4.97 13.54
CA LEU A 575 -4.57 -5.85 13.56
C LEU A 575 -3.67 -5.37 14.71
N ALA A 576 -3.53 -6.17 15.75
CA ALA A 576 -2.65 -5.88 16.86
C ALA A 576 -1.27 -6.50 16.66
N SER A 577 -0.22 -5.77 17.00
CA SER A 577 1.17 -6.23 16.99
C SER A 577 1.98 -5.58 18.10
N VAL A 578 3.08 -6.19 18.50
CA VAL A 578 4.04 -5.59 19.46
C VAL A 578 4.79 -4.45 18.77
N ASN A 579 5.28 -4.69 17.56
CA ASN A 579 6.07 -3.75 16.76
C ASN A 579 5.67 -3.79 15.28
N THR A 580 6.38 -3.02 14.44
CA THR A 580 6.31 -3.05 12.99
C THR A 580 7.71 -3.17 12.39
N HIS A 581 7.82 -3.24 11.06
CA HIS A 581 9.11 -3.25 10.36
C HIS A 581 9.91 -1.92 10.49
N ASP A 582 9.25 -0.81 10.86
CA ASP A 582 9.86 0.51 11.07
C ASP A 582 10.30 0.74 12.52
N LEU A 583 10.04 -0.22 13.38
CA LEU A 583 10.35 -0.18 14.80
C LEU A 583 11.38 -1.27 15.16
N PRO A 584 12.11 -1.09 16.26
CA PRO A 584 13.01 -2.13 16.71
C PRO A 584 12.21 -3.39 17.09
N PRO A 585 12.76 -4.60 16.84
CA PRO A 585 12.26 -5.82 17.47
C PRO A 585 12.23 -5.67 18.99
N ALA A 586 11.39 -6.47 19.68
CA ALA A 586 11.21 -6.36 21.12
C ALA A 586 12.52 -6.46 21.91
N ALA A 587 13.42 -7.40 21.56
CA ALA A 587 14.73 -7.52 22.17
C ALA A 587 15.60 -6.26 21.98
N GLY A 588 15.59 -5.68 20.78
CA GLY A 588 16.31 -4.43 20.50
C GLY A 588 15.72 -3.21 21.23
N TYR A 589 14.39 -3.16 21.37
CA TYR A 589 13.70 -2.13 22.15
C TYR A 589 14.08 -2.21 23.64
N LEU A 590 14.11 -3.40 24.23
CA LEU A 590 14.49 -3.61 25.64
C LEU A 590 15.94 -3.20 25.93
N GLU A 591 16.84 -3.28 24.93
CA GLU A 591 18.22 -2.84 25.04
C GLU A 591 18.46 -1.38 24.58
N TYR A 592 17.42 -0.61 24.29
CA TYR A 592 17.50 0.78 23.78
C TYR A 592 18.25 0.92 22.45
N GLU A 593 18.26 -0.11 21.60
CA GLU A 593 19.00 -0.11 20.34
C GLU A 593 18.53 1.01 19.41
N HIS A 594 17.26 1.39 19.44
CA HIS A 594 16.69 2.50 18.68
C HIS A 594 17.30 3.87 19.07
N VAL A 595 17.63 4.09 20.34
CA VAL A 595 18.31 5.33 20.80
C VAL A 595 19.77 5.31 20.34
N LYS A 596 20.47 4.19 20.57
CA LYS A 596 21.89 4.01 20.19
C LYS A 596 22.11 4.17 18.69
N ILE A 597 21.22 3.61 17.85
CA ILE A 597 21.30 3.76 16.38
C ILE A 597 21.08 5.21 15.99
N ARG A 598 20.06 5.89 16.52
CA ARG A 598 19.78 7.30 16.19
C ARG A 598 20.90 8.23 16.62
N GLU A 599 21.53 7.99 17.79
CA GLU A 599 22.73 8.71 18.21
C GLU A 599 23.87 8.52 17.23
N ARG A 600 24.21 7.27 16.90
CA ARG A 600 25.31 6.92 15.97
C ARG A 600 25.11 7.55 14.57
N LEU A 601 23.87 7.65 14.13
CA LEU A 601 23.51 8.21 12.83
C LEU A 601 23.30 9.75 12.86
N GLY A 602 23.41 10.39 14.04
CA GLY A 602 23.22 11.83 14.17
C GLY A 602 21.76 12.29 13.96
N LEU A 603 20.79 11.43 14.27
CA LEU A 603 19.35 11.69 14.09
C LEU A 603 18.68 12.26 15.34
N LEU A 604 19.40 12.34 16.46
CA LEU A 604 18.87 12.92 17.70
C LEU A 604 18.87 14.45 17.61
N THR A 605 17.81 15.07 18.08
CA THR A 605 17.63 16.53 18.11
C THR A 605 18.09 17.18 19.41
N GLY A 606 18.62 16.39 20.36
CA GLY A 606 19.11 16.82 21.67
C GLY A 606 20.16 15.84 22.22
N PRO A 607 20.58 16.00 23.50
CA PRO A 607 21.54 15.09 24.14
C PRO A 607 21.03 13.65 24.23
N ALA A 608 21.89 12.67 23.96
CA ALA A 608 21.52 11.26 23.98
C ALA A 608 20.96 10.80 25.34
N GLU A 609 21.51 11.34 26.43
CA GLU A 609 21.08 11.02 27.81
C GLU A 609 19.60 11.38 28.07
N GLU A 610 19.08 12.42 27.42
CA GLU A 610 17.66 12.79 27.53
C GLU A 610 16.76 11.77 26.82
N PHE A 611 17.17 11.30 25.66
CA PHE A 611 16.45 10.26 24.91
C PHE A 611 16.52 8.90 25.59
N GLU A 612 17.68 8.54 26.17
CA GLU A 612 17.82 7.33 26.98
C GLU A 612 16.93 7.37 28.23
N ALA A 613 16.90 8.51 28.93
CA ALA A 613 16.04 8.68 30.10
C ALA A 613 14.55 8.60 29.75
N SER A 614 14.14 9.16 28.59
CA SER A 614 12.78 9.08 28.10
C SER A 614 12.41 7.64 27.71
N ALA A 615 13.27 6.95 26.96
CA ALA A 615 13.05 5.56 26.56
C ALA A 615 12.99 4.63 27.79
N LYS A 616 13.82 4.88 28.82
CA LYS A 616 13.74 4.15 30.07
C LYS A 616 12.42 4.38 30.79
N ALA A 617 11.95 5.61 30.89
CA ALA A 617 10.69 5.94 31.54
C ALA A 617 9.49 5.28 30.82
N GLU A 618 9.49 5.28 29.50
CA GLU A 618 8.49 4.60 28.68
C GLU A 618 8.51 3.08 28.92
N GLN A 619 9.69 2.47 28.90
CA GLN A 619 9.85 1.04 29.16
C GLN A 619 9.42 0.67 30.60
N ASP A 620 9.75 1.51 31.61
CA ASP A 620 9.33 1.31 33.00
C ASP A 620 7.79 1.36 33.14
N ALA A 621 7.13 2.28 32.41
CA ALA A 621 5.67 2.39 32.39
C ALA A 621 5.01 1.17 31.71
N MET A 622 5.58 0.67 30.61
CA MET A 622 5.11 -0.52 29.91
C MET A 622 5.24 -1.76 30.81
N LEU A 623 6.39 -1.98 31.44
CA LEU A 623 6.60 -3.09 32.35
C LEU A 623 5.65 -3.03 33.58
N ALA A 624 5.39 -1.82 34.09
CA ALA A 624 4.44 -1.62 35.19
C ALA A 624 3.01 -2.03 34.74
N MET A 625 2.59 -1.69 33.55
CA MET A 625 1.29 -2.12 32.99
C MET A 625 1.24 -3.65 32.88
N LEU A 626 2.28 -4.31 32.33
CA LEU A 626 2.31 -5.77 32.21
C LEU A 626 2.21 -6.47 33.57
N VAL A 627 2.87 -5.93 34.62
CA VAL A 627 2.79 -6.44 35.99
C VAL A 627 1.39 -6.22 36.58
N GLU A 628 0.84 -5.01 36.45
CA GLU A 628 -0.49 -4.66 36.96
C GLU A 628 -1.60 -5.53 36.34
N GLN A 629 -1.49 -5.82 35.04
CA GLN A 629 -2.44 -6.67 34.31
C GLN A 629 -2.17 -8.17 34.51
N GLY A 630 -1.11 -8.56 35.23
CA GLY A 630 -0.77 -9.94 35.54
C GLY A 630 -0.15 -10.74 34.39
N TYR A 631 0.41 -10.06 33.39
CA TYR A 631 1.12 -10.68 32.25
C TYR A 631 2.60 -10.94 32.58
N LEU A 632 3.20 -10.20 33.54
CA LEU A 632 4.61 -10.29 33.94
C LEU A 632 4.72 -10.37 35.45
N ASP A 633 5.70 -11.16 35.94
CA ASP A 633 6.07 -11.16 37.36
C ASP A 633 6.86 -9.87 37.69
N ALA A 634 6.59 -9.30 38.87
CA ALA A 634 7.26 -8.08 39.32
C ALA A 634 8.79 -8.26 39.46
N ASP A 635 9.25 -9.43 39.91
CA ASP A 635 10.67 -9.75 40.00
C ASP A 635 11.36 -9.72 38.63
N PHE A 636 10.69 -10.18 37.57
CA PHE A 636 11.21 -10.13 36.21
C PHE A 636 11.28 -8.70 35.65
N ALA A 637 10.34 -7.83 36.05
CA ALA A 637 10.38 -6.42 35.66
C ALA A 637 11.54 -5.67 36.34
N GLU A 638 11.88 -6.03 37.60
CA GLU A 638 13.01 -5.45 38.32
C GLU A 638 14.36 -5.93 37.78
N HIS A 639 14.46 -7.20 37.34
CA HIS A 639 15.68 -7.84 36.84
C HIS A 639 15.60 -8.08 35.32
N ARG A 640 15.13 -7.06 34.56
CA ARG A 640 14.81 -7.16 33.14
C ARG A 640 15.94 -7.68 32.25
N GLU A 641 17.21 -7.41 32.63
CA GLU A 641 18.39 -7.84 31.88
C GLU A 641 18.57 -9.37 31.86
N ASP A 642 18.08 -10.06 32.89
CA ASP A 642 18.15 -11.52 33.03
C ASP A 642 16.88 -12.22 32.51
N HIS A 643 15.80 -11.46 32.21
CA HIS A 643 14.45 -11.95 31.90
C HIS A 643 13.91 -11.42 30.54
N GLU A 644 14.77 -11.10 29.58
CA GLU A 644 14.38 -10.57 28.27
C GLU A 644 13.31 -11.46 27.61
N ALA A 645 13.51 -12.77 27.55
CA ALA A 645 12.59 -13.70 26.91
C ALA A 645 11.22 -13.78 27.64
N ASP A 646 11.22 -13.68 28.97
CA ASP A 646 9.99 -13.69 29.79
C ASP A 646 9.18 -12.41 29.56
N ILE A 647 9.86 -11.27 29.39
CA ILE A 647 9.24 -9.97 29.08
C ILE A 647 8.66 -10.00 27.67
N VAL A 648 9.40 -10.50 26.68
CA VAL A 648 8.89 -10.65 25.30
C VAL A 648 7.66 -11.56 25.28
N ASP A 649 7.68 -12.68 25.98
CA ASP A 649 6.51 -13.56 26.10
C ASP A 649 5.33 -12.85 26.81
N ALA A 650 5.59 -11.93 27.76
CA ALA A 650 4.56 -11.15 28.45
C ALA A 650 3.89 -10.14 27.50
N LEU A 651 4.65 -9.48 26.61
CA LEU A 651 4.10 -8.61 25.55
C LEU A 651 3.13 -9.40 24.65
N TYR A 652 3.51 -10.60 24.20
CA TYR A 652 2.64 -11.43 23.38
C TYR A 652 1.43 -12.00 24.14
N ARG A 653 1.54 -12.25 25.46
CA ARG A 653 0.38 -12.56 26.31
C ARG A 653 -0.57 -11.36 26.42
N ALA A 654 -0.04 -10.16 26.56
CA ALA A 654 -0.82 -8.93 26.56
C ALA A 654 -1.54 -8.73 25.22
N LEU A 655 -0.83 -8.89 24.12
CA LEU A 655 -1.40 -8.86 22.78
C LEU A 655 -2.58 -9.85 22.63
N LYS A 656 -2.42 -11.09 23.08
CA LYS A 656 -3.49 -12.12 23.10
C LYS A 656 -4.68 -11.71 23.97
N GLY A 657 -4.45 -10.95 25.04
CA GLY A 657 -5.51 -10.43 25.93
C GLY A 657 -6.33 -9.30 25.34
N SER A 658 -5.97 -8.76 24.17
CA SER A 658 -6.70 -7.68 23.50
C SER A 658 -7.97 -8.20 22.79
N PRO A 659 -8.98 -7.34 22.55
CA PRO A 659 -10.18 -7.69 21.81
C PRO A 659 -9.98 -7.63 20.28
N CYS A 660 -8.76 -7.38 19.79
CA CYS A 660 -8.46 -7.16 18.38
C CYS A 660 -8.79 -8.39 17.53
N LYS A 661 -9.27 -8.16 16.31
CA LYS A 661 -9.72 -9.22 15.39
C LYS A 661 -8.57 -9.98 14.74
N LEU A 662 -7.43 -9.35 14.56
CA LEU A 662 -6.19 -9.97 14.07
C LEU A 662 -5.06 -9.70 15.04
N LEU A 663 -4.22 -10.72 15.28
CA LEU A 663 -3.05 -10.68 16.15
C LEU A 663 -1.83 -11.11 15.35
N ALA A 664 -0.79 -10.29 15.32
CA ALA A 664 0.41 -10.56 14.53
C ALA A 664 1.64 -10.72 15.42
N ALA A 665 2.31 -11.86 15.28
CA ALA A 665 3.58 -12.15 15.93
C ALA A 665 4.75 -11.86 14.99
N SER A 666 5.74 -11.11 15.45
CA SER A 666 6.95 -10.84 14.68
C SER A 666 7.90 -12.04 14.68
N ILE A 667 8.34 -12.47 13.53
CA ILE A 667 9.38 -13.50 13.38
C ILE A 667 10.70 -13.06 14.02
N THR A 668 11.05 -11.78 13.93
CA THR A 668 12.27 -11.24 14.53
C THR A 668 12.27 -11.39 16.05
N ASP A 669 11.13 -11.18 16.70
CA ASP A 669 11.00 -11.36 18.15
C ASP A 669 11.07 -12.84 18.55
N ALA A 670 10.51 -13.73 17.72
CA ALA A 670 10.55 -15.17 18.00
C ALA A 670 11.98 -15.74 18.01
N VAL A 671 12.90 -15.15 17.25
CA VAL A 671 14.30 -15.59 17.19
C VAL A 671 15.27 -14.72 18.01
N GLY A 672 14.78 -13.61 18.58
CA GLY A 672 15.58 -12.67 19.37
C GLY A 672 16.48 -11.76 18.51
N GLU A 673 16.12 -11.49 17.25
CA GLU A 673 16.78 -10.50 16.40
C GLU A 673 16.61 -9.10 17.01
N LYS A 674 17.66 -8.30 17.04
CA LYS A 674 17.66 -6.96 17.65
C LYS A 674 17.66 -5.82 16.65
N ARG A 675 18.05 -6.09 15.39
CA ARG A 675 18.20 -5.09 14.34
C ARG A 675 16.84 -4.80 13.68
N ALA A 676 16.47 -3.53 13.63
CA ALA A 676 15.30 -3.08 12.88
C ALA A 676 15.51 -3.32 11.37
N GLN A 677 14.45 -3.66 10.65
CA GLN A 677 14.50 -3.84 9.19
C GLN A 677 14.63 -2.51 8.45
N ASN A 678 14.05 -1.46 9.02
CA ASN A 678 14.12 -0.09 8.52
C ASN A 678 14.42 0.88 9.67
N GLN A 679 15.17 1.92 9.36
CA GLN A 679 15.41 3.06 10.23
C GLN A 679 14.87 4.31 9.53
N PRO A 680 13.66 4.79 9.87
CA PRO A 680 13.06 5.97 9.28
C PRO A 680 13.99 7.19 9.33
N GLY A 681 13.99 7.99 8.26
CA GLY A 681 14.87 9.16 8.14
C GLY A 681 16.28 8.85 7.65
N THR A 682 16.58 7.60 7.27
CA THR A 682 17.85 7.19 6.67
C THR A 682 17.65 6.60 5.28
N ASN A 683 18.71 6.61 4.47
CA ASN A 683 18.71 6.00 3.14
C ASN A 683 19.80 4.90 3.06
N ASN A 684 21.06 5.28 2.89
CA ASN A 684 22.19 4.36 2.81
C ASN A 684 23.02 4.31 4.11
N GLU A 685 22.74 5.18 5.05
CA GLU A 685 23.45 5.30 6.34
C GLU A 685 23.18 4.10 7.25
N TYR A 686 22.03 3.47 7.07
CA TYR A 686 21.61 2.21 7.70
C TYR A 686 21.33 1.18 6.60
N PRO A 687 21.56 -0.13 6.82
CA PRO A 687 21.29 -1.17 5.82
C PRO A 687 19.80 -1.50 5.69
N ASN A 688 18.97 -0.46 5.49
CA ASN A 688 17.53 -0.57 5.34
C ASN A 688 17.15 -1.66 4.33
N TRP A 689 16.20 -2.50 4.71
CA TRP A 689 15.63 -3.56 3.86
C TRP A 689 16.63 -4.61 3.38
N ARG A 690 17.81 -4.68 4.03
CA ARG A 690 18.90 -5.60 3.69
C ARG A 690 19.35 -6.46 4.89
N ILE A 691 18.58 -6.43 5.99
CA ILE A 691 18.90 -7.21 7.20
C ILE A 691 18.37 -8.63 7.01
N PRO A 692 19.24 -9.67 7.01
CA PRO A 692 18.81 -11.06 7.03
C PRO A 692 18.30 -11.46 8.41
N LEU A 693 17.41 -12.45 8.47
CA LEU A 693 16.94 -12.99 9.74
C LEU A 693 18.06 -13.74 10.46
N ALA A 694 18.37 -13.31 11.67
CA ALA A 694 19.36 -13.95 12.54
C ALA A 694 18.84 -14.11 13.97
N ASP A 695 19.46 -14.99 14.74
CA ASP A 695 19.18 -15.14 16.17
C ASP A 695 19.88 -14.05 16.99
N ALA A 696 19.63 -14.02 18.31
CA ALA A 696 20.25 -13.07 19.24
C ALA A 696 21.80 -13.11 19.26
N LYS A 697 22.41 -14.16 18.71
CA LYS A 697 23.86 -14.33 18.61
C LYS A 697 24.42 -13.94 17.24
N GLY A 698 23.54 -13.51 16.33
CA GLY A 698 23.90 -13.16 14.95
C GLY A 698 24.08 -14.35 14.02
N ASN A 699 23.59 -15.55 14.35
CA ASN A 699 23.58 -16.68 13.44
C ASN A 699 22.33 -16.62 12.55
N VAL A 700 22.49 -16.96 11.26
CA VAL A 700 21.35 -17.08 10.34
C VAL A 700 20.36 -18.12 10.86
N VAL A 701 19.08 -17.78 10.85
CA VAL A 701 18.00 -18.72 11.15
C VAL A 701 17.38 -19.19 9.84
N PRO A 702 17.66 -20.43 9.39
CA PRO A 702 17.08 -20.94 8.15
C PRO A 702 15.59 -21.29 8.31
N LEU A 703 14.84 -21.15 7.23
CA LEU A 703 13.40 -21.41 7.18
C LEU A 703 13.04 -22.80 7.71
N GLU A 704 13.85 -23.81 7.39
CA GLU A 704 13.62 -25.21 7.77
C GLU A 704 13.49 -25.40 9.29
N THR A 705 14.13 -24.56 10.08
CA THR A 705 14.13 -24.64 11.56
C THR A 705 13.40 -23.52 12.25
N LEU A 706 12.94 -22.53 11.49
CA LEU A 706 12.37 -21.27 12.01
C LEU A 706 11.23 -21.52 13.01
N PHE A 707 10.23 -22.30 12.61
CA PHE A 707 9.07 -22.57 13.46
C PHE A 707 9.30 -23.64 14.52
N ASP A 708 10.45 -24.31 14.52
CA ASP A 708 10.91 -25.24 15.56
C ASP A 708 11.74 -24.53 16.64
N THR A 709 12.03 -23.24 16.48
CA THR A 709 12.75 -22.44 17.48
C THR A 709 11.95 -22.33 18.78
N PRO A 710 12.61 -22.24 19.94
CA PRO A 710 11.92 -22.14 21.24
C PRO A 710 10.96 -20.95 21.30
N GLY A 711 11.34 -19.78 20.76
CA GLY A 711 10.48 -18.58 20.74
C GLY A 711 9.24 -18.76 19.89
N ALA A 712 9.38 -19.29 18.66
CA ALA A 712 8.24 -19.55 17.79
C ALA A 712 7.23 -20.52 18.43
N GLN A 713 7.73 -21.56 19.13
CA GLN A 713 6.89 -22.51 19.84
C GLN A 713 6.21 -21.91 21.07
N ARG A 714 6.89 -21.02 21.82
CA ARG A 714 6.24 -20.29 22.93
C ARG A 714 5.13 -19.37 22.42
N PHE A 715 5.36 -18.63 21.34
CA PHE A 715 4.31 -17.78 20.76
C PHE A 715 3.12 -18.60 20.26
N ALA A 716 3.37 -19.75 19.60
CA ALA A 716 2.31 -20.66 19.22
C ALA A 716 1.48 -21.15 20.42
N GLN A 717 2.12 -21.47 21.54
CA GLN A 717 1.43 -21.84 22.79
C GLN A 717 0.58 -20.68 23.34
N ILE A 718 1.12 -19.45 23.36
CA ILE A 718 0.39 -18.26 23.81
C ILE A 718 -0.88 -18.05 23.01
N PHE A 719 -0.78 -18.06 21.67
CA PHE A 719 -1.92 -17.73 20.80
C PHE A 719 -2.96 -18.85 20.71
N ASN A 720 -2.57 -20.10 20.86
CA ASN A 720 -3.48 -21.26 20.78
C ASN A 720 -4.08 -21.66 22.16
N SER A 721 -3.70 -21.00 23.26
CA SER A 721 -4.20 -21.24 24.62
C SER A 721 -5.65 -20.76 24.86
#